data_728ebdddf824affe91d6c509d5825ceb
#
_entry.id   728ebdddf824affe91d6c509d5825ceb
#
_cell.length_a   1.000
_cell.length_b   1.000
_cell.length_c   1.000
_cell.angle_alpha   90.00
_cell.angle_beta   90.00
_cell.angle_gamma   90.00
#
_symmetry.space_group_name_H-M   'P 1'
#
loop_
_entity.id
_entity.type
_entity.pdbx_description
1 polymer ?
#
loop_
_entity_poly.entity_id
_entity_poly.type
_entity_poly.pdbx_seq_one_letter_code
_entity_poly.pdbx_strand_id
1 'polypeptide(L)'
;MTLKKSQIVEREKYLNQIPAILSNLLEGNGTVIAIMGEPGIGKTRVAKEIMNIASGHQCKILLGRSYSVGGDTAYTPIIEMFNQGFRGISPEKITNWTRDLPDLGKLFRRLSFPEPPKVADQALEKTRLFESLVCLVERMAEGRPLIIVQEDIHYTDPASLEFLHYLSRGTNISPLILVLTIDTLGLANNPNVNGLVQSLRKEDYFMEFHLNRLSVIGVTQLLSDRLGTALPDGFIPFIMKHSEGVPLFIDELVHSLLETNALTKQDGVWVLSGRSIETIPYRIKELIKERIQRIDSLEQKVLLYAAISKGTVSHSILHRLTQMNEDDFLSAIQRLQSSGLIFEEIQEMEVHYGIYHTLVKEVIYEELPIMARRRAYQYFIDVLEDSGYDNVEYLAHLYEGAGPETDPVRTLSVFLKEAERALSLHAYVSAAKYYKSVLQLIQTGKMADEKGRIPWLLQRLGETHKLLGERTEAQRYCLEAIRTYVPSNNQIEIARLHGLLANIFWESGEIEQSLQYLEDGLAIARNQHDSHDVHYQLLHTSLVFLSRMKRPEEYRRVYEEIQQVQKLMRTPQAAARAKVAEIDYWTSHVTMENYSPSKVRILVEELSKMEADDETLFRGYFVSSVNFVFCGKYELSRKYSGKALEVALRMRILEYEIRSYWMQVQTHLLSGQWKLALPIIDLCFSKARKMDVGRPLTYAQIIKGTVYAWMGRHKDAQVCLDDMKRLIPAFLTKDGHIIDMMSPIEMMIALGTEKAKDYYNSMNRTRPYYVANPFLNLALWGEIQLVAGDPTGAQKTVTELLSGHIEENSYAWALGKRLESKIDFSLGNNASALHHINEAIDHFNELRMPLEQARSLLIYADIHLDKNPGEAKKSLLQCMEMFEQLDADQDLQLAQAKMKKLGVSFPKHTTKQKETILSKREMEVARLVAEGLTNIEIADNLIISPRTVSTHLEKIYRKLGINSRASLVKYLISIENQ
;
A
#
# COMPACT_ATOMS: atom_id res chain seq x y z
N MET A 1 37.55 29.36 -19.64
CA MET A 1 37.09 30.36 -18.64
C MET A 1 35.85 29.75 -17.93
N THR A 2 35.95 29.45 -16.66
CA THR A 2 34.83 28.84 -15.92
C THR A 2 33.77 29.90 -15.62
N LEU A 3 32.57 29.70 -16.13
CA LEU A 3 31.44 30.57 -15.82
C LEU A 3 31.10 30.53 -14.32
N LYS A 4 30.81 31.68 -13.73
CA LYS A 4 30.41 31.74 -12.30
C LYS A 4 29.08 31.01 -12.08
N LYS A 5 28.94 30.34 -10.93
CA LYS A 5 27.68 29.74 -10.48
C LYS A 5 26.66 30.87 -10.27
N SER A 6 25.60 30.93 -11.08
CA SER A 6 24.54 31.93 -10.92
C SER A 6 23.63 31.64 -9.74
N GLN A 7 22.99 32.65 -9.20
CA GLN A 7 21.84 32.49 -8.29
C GLN A 7 20.62 31.87 -9.04
N ILE A 8 19.67 31.33 -8.32
CA ILE A 8 18.40 30.86 -8.91
C ILE A 8 17.56 32.09 -9.24
N VAL A 9 17.02 32.11 -10.46
CA VAL A 9 16.29 33.25 -11.00
C VAL A 9 14.85 32.84 -11.26
N GLU A 10 13.87 33.70 -10.89
CA GLU A 10 12.42 33.52 -11.10
C GLU A 10 11.83 32.22 -10.52
N ARG A 11 12.39 31.72 -9.41
CA ARG A 11 11.90 30.55 -8.68
C ARG A 11 11.54 30.87 -7.22
N GLU A 12 11.65 32.14 -6.83
CA GLU A 12 11.41 32.64 -5.47
C GLU A 12 9.99 32.28 -5.01
N LYS A 13 9.01 32.32 -5.93
CA LYS A 13 7.61 31.93 -5.65
C LYS A 13 7.50 30.54 -5.01
N TYR A 14 8.32 29.59 -5.42
CA TYR A 14 8.32 28.23 -4.93
C TYR A 14 9.23 28.08 -3.70
N LEU A 15 10.43 28.66 -3.76
CA LEU A 15 11.42 28.53 -2.69
C LEU A 15 10.97 29.23 -1.41
N ASN A 16 10.23 30.34 -1.49
CA ASN A 16 9.67 31.04 -0.34
C ASN A 16 8.60 30.23 0.41
N GLN A 17 8.03 29.17 -0.18
CA GLN A 17 7.08 28.26 0.48
C GLN A 17 7.81 27.19 1.31
N ILE A 18 9.07 26.89 1.02
CA ILE A 18 9.80 25.77 1.66
C ILE A 18 9.94 25.97 3.18
N PRO A 19 10.25 27.14 3.73
CA PRO A 19 10.31 27.33 5.19
C PRO A 19 9.00 27.00 5.90
N ALA A 20 7.83 27.36 5.31
CA ALA A 20 6.53 27.04 5.85
C ALA A 20 6.24 25.52 5.80
N ILE A 21 6.61 24.87 4.69
CA ILE A 21 6.48 23.40 4.53
C ILE A 21 7.37 22.69 5.57
N LEU A 22 8.59 23.18 5.81
CA LEU A 22 9.48 22.63 6.82
C LEU A 22 8.94 22.83 8.25
N SER A 23 8.27 23.94 8.52
CA SER A 23 7.60 24.18 9.81
C SER A 23 6.47 23.17 10.03
N ASN A 24 5.63 22.93 9.03
CA ASN A 24 4.56 21.93 9.08
C ASN A 24 5.12 20.51 9.25
N LEU A 25 6.26 20.22 8.63
CA LEU A 25 6.97 18.96 8.80
C LEU A 25 7.39 18.70 10.24
N LEU A 26 7.86 19.74 10.95
CA LEU A 26 8.21 19.65 12.37
C LEU A 26 7.01 19.40 13.27
N GLU A 27 5.81 19.75 12.81
CA GLU A 27 4.53 19.44 13.48
C GLU A 27 4.00 18.02 13.16
N GLY A 28 4.73 17.26 12.34
CA GLY A 28 4.39 15.88 11.98
C GLY A 28 3.65 15.74 10.66
N ASN A 29 3.38 16.82 9.94
CA ASN A 29 2.67 16.82 8.66
C ASN A 29 3.67 16.79 7.50
N GLY A 30 3.77 15.66 6.83
CA GLY A 30 4.61 15.52 5.64
C GLY A 30 3.91 16.02 4.37
N THR A 31 4.71 16.19 3.30
CA THR A 31 4.25 16.76 2.02
C THR A 31 4.93 16.06 0.85
N VAL A 32 4.22 15.92 -0.26
CA VAL A 32 4.79 15.50 -1.55
C VAL A 32 4.84 16.72 -2.47
N ILE A 33 6.03 17.03 -3.02
CA ILE A 33 6.26 18.14 -3.93
C ILE A 33 6.65 17.58 -5.29
N ALA A 34 5.85 17.83 -6.32
CA ALA A 34 6.21 17.52 -7.71
C ALA A 34 6.73 18.78 -8.41
N ILE A 35 7.99 18.76 -8.82
CA ILE A 35 8.62 19.82 -9.62
C ILE A 35 8.49 19.44 -11.08
N MET A 36 7.62 20.13 -11.81
CA MET A 36 7.26 19.82 -13.18
C MET A 36 7.76 20.89 -14.14
N GLY A 37 8.13 20.49 -15.35
CA GLY A 37 8.50 21.42 -16.44
C GLY A 37 9.25 20.73 -17.56
N GLU A 38 9.55 21.49 -18.60
CA GLU A 38 10.26 21.01 -19.79
C GLU A 38 11.70 20.54 -19.47
N PRO A 39 12.31 19.71 -20.32
CA PRO A 39 13.72 19.38 -20.23
C PRO A 39 14.59 20.66 -20.19
N GLY A 40 15.59 20.69 -19.30
CA GLY A 40 16.50 21.84 -19.19
C GLY A 40 15.94 23.07 -18.48
N ILE A 41 14.70 23.07 -17.97
CA ILE A 41 14.05 24.23 -17.31
C ILE A 41 14.61 24.52 -15.90
N GLY A 42 15.43 23.61 -15.33
CA GLY A 42 16.07 23.78 -14.03
C GLY A 42 15.41 23.02 -12.88
N LYS A 43 14.66 21.96 -13.12
CA LYS A 43 14.03 21.10 -12.10
C LYS A 43 15.03 20.63 -11.02
N THR A 44 16.11 20.00 -11.45
CA THR A 44 17.21 19.54 -10.58
C THR A 44 17.84 20.68 -9.78
N ARG A 45 17.91 21.89 -10.35
CA ARG A 45 18.44 23.06 -9.65
C ARG A 45 17.55 23.51 -8.50
N VAL A 46 16.22 23.52 -8.72
CA VAL A 46 15.25 23.83 -7.68
C VAL A 46 15.26 22.74 -6.59
N ALA A 47 15.33 21.46 -6.96
CA ALA A 47 15.44 20.36 -6.01
C ALA A 47 16.71 20.50 -5.13
N LYS A 48 17.84 20.85 -5.74
CA LYS A 48 19.11 21.11 -5.00
C LYS A 48 18.98 22.29 -4.02
N GLU A 49 18.26 23.34 -4.39
CA GLU A 49 18.06 24.47 -3.49
C GLU A 49 17.12 24.13 -2.33
N ILE A 50 16.08 23.32 -2.57
CA ILE A 50 15.25 22.75 -1.50
C ILE A 50 16.13 21.94 -0.53
N MET A 51 17.04 21.11 -1.05
CA MET A 51 17.99 20.35 -0.22
C MET A 51 18.92 21.27 0.59
N ASN A 52 19.40 22.36 0.00
CA ASN A 52 20.27 23.34 0.69
C ASN A 52 19.52 24.02 1.85
N ILE A 53 18.30 24.48 1.60
CA ILE A 53 17.42 25.09 2.63
C ILE A 53 17.17 24.07 3.74
N ALA A 54 16.83 22.85 3.40
CA ALA A 54 16.56 21.77 4.34
C ALA A 54 17.76 21.38 5.19
N SER A 55 18.97 21.38 4.59
CA SER A 55 20.22 21.14 5.32
C SER A 55 20.44 22.18 6.43
N GLY A 56 20.08 23.44 6.19
CA GLY A 56 20.10 24.51 7.19
C GLY A 56 19.14 24.27 8.37
N HIS A 57 18.11 23.45 8.19
CA HIS A 57 17.13 23.05 9.22
C HIS A 57 17.41 21.66 9.82
N GLN A 58 18.62 21.14 9.69
CA GLN A 58 19.07 19.84 10.22
C GLN A 58 18.27 18.64 9.72
N CYS A 59 17.60 18.76 8.59
CA CYS A 59 16.91 17.63 7.96
C CYS A 59 17.91 16.59 7.43
N LYS A 60 17.54 15.32 7.52
CA LYS A 60 18.25 14.25 6.80
C LYS A 60 17.81 14.28 5.34
N ILE A 61 18.74 14.12 4.40
CA ILE A 61 18.45 14.15 2.98
C ILE A 61 18.86 12.81 2.36
N LEU A 62 17.95 12.23 1.56
CA LEU A 62 18.21 11.07 0.71
C LEU A 62 17.90 11.46 -0.74
N LEU A 63 18.79 11.09 -1.65
CA LEU A 63 18.67 11.41 -3.07
C LEU A 63 18.75 10.13 -3.90
N GLY A 64 17.74 9.90 -4.73
CA GLY A 64 17.73 8.87 -5.77
C GLY A 64 17.58 9.50 -7.15
N ARG A 65 18.11 8.82 -8.17
CA ARG A 65 18.03 9.29 -9.56
C ARG A 65 17.57 8.18 -10.47
N SER A 66 16.78 8.57 -11.46
CA SER A 66 16.38 7.68 -12.55
C SER A 66 17.10 8.10 -13.84
N TYR A 67 17.39 7.13 -14.69
CA TYR A 67 18.22 7.37 -15.88
C TYR A 67 17.47 6.96 -17.15
N SER A 68 17.63 7.73 -18.24
CA SER A 68 16.99 7.48 -19.53
C SER A 68 17.48 6.19 -20.22
N VAL A 69 18.67 5.74 -19.87
CA VAL A 69 19.28 4.51 -20.39
C VAL A 69 19.33 3.48 -19.26
N GLY A 70 18.69 2.33 -19.44
CA GLY A 70 18.63 1.27 -18.43
C GLY A 70 17.55 1.45 -17.35
N GLY A 71 16.53 2.27 -17.61
CA GLY A 71 15.45 2.59 -16.65
C GLY A 71 14.54 1.44 -16.25
N ASP A 72 14.58 0.28 -16.95
CA ASP A 72 13.66 -0.84 -16.71
C ASP A 72 14.10 -1.76 -15.56
N THR A 73 15.21 -1.49 -14.89
CA THR A 73 15.70 -2.37 -13.83
C THR A 73 15.09 -2.04 -12.50
N ALA A 74 14.52 -3.05 -11.88
CA ALA A 74 13.73 -2.92 -10.67
C ALA A 74 14.49 -2.33 -9.47
N TYR A 75 13.90 -1.35 -8.82
CA TYR A 75 14.37 -0.69 -7.59
C TYR A 75 15.71 0.05 -7.70
N THR A 76 16.27 0.27 -8.89
CA THR A 76 17.57 0.96 -9.05
C THR A 76 17.59 2.32 -8.35
N PRO A 77 16.63 3.25 -8.59
CA PRO A 77 16.67 4.56 -7.93
C PRO A 77 16.53 4.46 -6.41
N ILE A 78 15.81 3.47 -5.94
CA ILE A 78 15.59 3.23 -4.51
C ILE A 78 16.85 2.67 -3.85
N ILE A 79 17.52 1.71 -4.49
CA ILE A 79 18.79 1.15 -4.02
C ILE A 79 19.88 2.24 -3.98
N GLU A 80 19.95 3.09 -5.03
CA GLU A 80 20.88 4.21 -5.08
C GLU A 80 20.65 5.20 -3.93
N MET A 81 19.39 5.55 -3.67
CA MET A 81 18.98 6.41 -2.57
C MET A 81 19.47 5.89 -1.21
N PHE A 82 19.28 4.61 -0.94
CA PHE A 82 19.72 4.01 0.32
C PHE A 82 21.24 3.88 0.41
N ASN A 83 21.90 3.46 -0.68
CA ASN A 83 23.37 3.38 -0.73
C ASN A 83 24.01 4.75 -0.46
N GLN A 84 23.43 5.81 -1.01
CA GLN A 84 23.88 7.18 -0.71
C GLN A 84 23.65 7.52 0.77
N GLY A 85 22.51 7.14 1.33
CA GLY A 85 22.19 7.37 2.73
C GLY A 85 23.07 6.59 3.71
N PHE A 86 23.69 5.49 3.27
CA PHE A 86 24.63 4.67 4.07
C PHE A 86 26.06 5.25 4.04
N ARG A 87 26.40 6.15 3.12
CA ARG A 87 27.74 6.75 3.04
C ARG A 87 28.12 7.45 4.35
N GLY A 88 29.29 7.12 4.87
CA GLY A 88 29.81 7.69 6.11
C GLY A 88 29.15 7.18 7.40
N ILE A 89 28.27 6.18 7.29
CA ILE A 89 27.64 5.51 8.44
C ILE A 89 28.44 4.25 8.80
N SER A 90 28.67 4.01 10.10
CA SER A 90 29.40 2.83 10.54
C SER A 90 28.62 1.53 10.21
N PRO A 91 29.32 0.43 9.86
CA PRO A 91 28.69 -0.86 9.57
C PRO A 91 27.79 -1.37 10.70
N GLU A 92 28.17 -1.16 11.95
CA GLU A 92 27.37 -1.51 13.12
C GLU A 92 26.02 -0.78 13.14
N LYS A 93 26.01 0.49 12.79
CA LYS A 93 24.79 1.28 12.75
C LYS A 93 23.87 0.84 11.62
N ILE A 94 24.40 0.53 10.44
CA ILE A 94 23.66 -0.02 9.32
C ILE A 94 23.04 -1.37 9.74
N THR A 95 23.83 -2.23 10.36
CA THR A 95 23.35 -3.52 10.88
C THR A 95 22.21 -3.33 11.88
N ASN A 96 22.31 -2.34 12.79
CA ASN A 96 21.24 -2.06 13.74
C ASN A 96 19.94 -1.57 13.06
N TRP A 97 20.06 -0.80 11.98
CA TRP A 97 18.88 -0.36 11.21
C TRP A 97 18.22 -1.48 10.42
N THR A 98 18.99 -2.50 10.01
CA THR A 98 18.54 -3.55 9.09
C THR A 98 18.32 -4.93 9.74
N ARG A 99 18.78 -5.12 11.00
CA ARG A 99 18.89 -6.39 11.71
C ARG A 99 17.65 -7.28 11.64
N ASP A 100 16.47 -6.70 11.72
CA ASP A 100 15.16 -7.39 11.73
C ASP A 100 14.34 -7.13 10.47
N LEU A 101 14.99 -6.75 9.36
CA LEU A 101 14.38 -6.46 8.06
C LEU A 101 14.90 -7.44 6.98
N PRO A 102 14.58 -8.74 7.10
CA PRO A 102 15.18 -9.78 6.25
C PRO A 102 14.89 -9.61 4.76
N ASP A 103 13.73 -9.04 4.39
CA ASP A 103 13.38 -8.80 2.98
C ASP A 103 14.33 -7.84 2.27
N LEU A 104 15.03 -6.96 3.02
CA LEU A 104 16.04 -6.06 2.47
C LEU A 104 17.25 -6.81 1.88
N GLY A 105 17.49 -8.05 2.30
CA GLY A 105 18.53 -8.92 1.72
C GLY A 105 18.32 -9.19 0.23
N LYS A 106 17.08 -9.10 -0.25
CA LYS A 106 16.77 -9.19 -1.67
C LYS A 106 17.34 -8.03 -2.49
N LEU A 107 17.48 -6.83 -1.88
CA LEU A 107 17.95 -5.59 -2.51
C LEU A 107 19.43 -5.29 -2.20
N PHE A 108 19.89 -5.55 -0.97
CA PHE A 108 21.21 -5.18 -0.47
C PHE A 108 22.08 -6.42 -0.24
N ARG A 109 22.57 -7.05 -1.32
CA ARG A 109 23.34 -8.30 -1.28
C ARG A 109 24.65 -8.24 -0.51
N ARG A 110 25.24 -7.05 -0.33
CA ARG A 110 26.50 -6.85 0.41
C ARG A 110 26.31 -6.89 1.94
N LEU A 111 25.06 -6.80 2.41
CA LEU A 111 24.74 -6.89 3.81
C LEU A 111 24.22 -8.31 4.12
N SER A 112 24.56 -8.82 5.29
CA SER A 112 24.08 -10.14 5.73
C SER A 112 22.71 -10.02 6.38
N PHE A 113 21.73 -10.75 5.87
CA PHE A 113 20.37 -10.80 6.39
C PHE A 113 19.96 -12.24 6.69
N PRO A 114 19.10 -12.47 7.69
CA PRO A 114 18.44 -13.76 7.84
C PRO A 114 17.48 -14.01 6.68
N GLU A 115 17.15 -15.27 6.42
CA GLU A 115 16.12 -15.58 5.42
C GLU A 115 14.75 -15.03 5.87
N PRO A 116 14.02 -14.36 4.96
CA PRO A 116 12.68 -13.89 5.28
C PRO A 116 11.71 -15.08 5.46
N PRO A 117 10.72 -14.95 6.34
CA PRO A 117 9.66 -15.97 6.47
C PRO A 117 8.96 -16.19 5.13
N LYS A 118 8.79 -17.45 4.76
CA LYS A 118 8.06 -17.82 3.54
C LYS A 118 6.57 -17.53 3.71
N VAL A 119 5.97 -16.97 2.67
CA VAL A 119 4.53 -16.68 2.61
C VAL A 119 4.02 -17.21 1.28
N ALA A 120 2.88 -17.89 1.29
CA ALA A 120 2.29 -18.45 0.07
C ALA A 120 1.76 -17.37 -0.89
N ASP A 121 1.34 -16.23 -0.36
CA ASP A 121 0.82 -15.11 -1.15
C ASP A 121 1.92 -14.09 -1.44
N GLN A 122 2.36 -14.02 -2.70
CA GLN A 122 3.41 -13.11 -3.17
C GLN A 122 3.02 -11.63 -3.06
N ALA A 123 1.72 -11.29 -3.05
CA ALA A 123 1.28 -9.92 -2.84
C ALA A 123 1.56 -9.45 -1.40
N LEU A 124 1.43 -10.36 -0.44
CA LEU A 124 1.79 -10.10 0.96
C LEU A 124 3.30 -9.96 1.14
N GLU A 125 4.11 -10.74 0.41
CA GLU A 125 5.58 -10.59 0.40
C GLU A 125 6.01 -9.23 -0.15
N LYS A 126 5.39 -8.76 -1.23
CA LYS A 126 5.65 -7.42 -1.80
C LYS A 126 5.36 -6.32 -0.80
N THR A 127 4.21 -6.39 -0.13
CA THR A 127 3.83 -5.42 0.90
C THR A 127 4.83 -5.43 2.05
N ARG A 128 5.30 -6.59 2.48
CA ARG A 128 6.30 -6.74 3.53
C ARG A 128 7.66 -6.13 3.14
N LEU A 129 8.06 -6.27 1.88
CA LEU A 129 9.25 -5.58 1.36
C LEU A 129 9.07 -4.05 1.45
N PHE A 130 7.92 -3.51 1.06
CA PHE A 130 7.64 -2.08 1.14
C PHE A 130 7.63 -1.57 2.59
N GLU A 131 7.01 -2.30 3.51
CA GLU A 131 7.06 -1.98 4.95
C GLU A 131 8.49 -2.01 5.49
N SER A 132 9.31 -2.96 5.04
CA SER A 132 10.73 -3.03 5.42
C SER A 132 11.51 -1.82 4.92
N LEU A 133 11.25 -1.36 3.70
CA LEU A 133 11.87 -0.14 3.14
C LEU A 133 11.42 1.12 3.88
N VAL A 134 10.13 1.25 4.21
CA VAL A 134 9.61 2.37 5.00
C VAL A 134 10.22 2.39 6.39
N CYS A 135 10.29 1.23 7.07
CA CYS A 135 10.91 1.11 8.36
C CYS A 135 12.40 1.51 8.33
N LEU A 136 13.12 1.15 7.26
CA LEU A 136 14.50 1.60 7.07
C LEU A 136 14.59 3.11 6.92
N VAL A 137 13.69 3.73 6.13
CA VAL A 137 13.60 5.19 5.97
C VAL A 137 13.38 5.87 7.34
N GLU A 138 12.43 5.39 8.13
CA GLU A 138 12.12 5.92 9.47
C GLU A 138 13.32 5.80 10.42
N ARG A 139 14.02 4.66 10.42
CA ARG A 139 15.22 4.44 11.24
C ARG A 139 16.39 5.33 10.80
N MET A 140 16.54 5.57 9.51
CA MET A 140 17.57 6.47 8.98
C MET A 140 17.29 7.93 9.33
N ALA A 141 16.06 8.31 9.51
CA ALA A 141 15.67 9.66 9.95
C ALA A 141 16.11 9.94 11.40
N GLU A 142 16.22 8.92 12.26
CA GLU A 142 16.63 9.04 13.67
C GLU A 142 15.87 10.12 14.45
N GLY A 143 14.57 10.24 14.19
CA GLY A 143 13.73 11.26 14.78
C GLY A 143 13.93 12.68 14.23
N ARG A 144 14.78 12.85 13.21
CA ARG A 144 14.94 14.10 12.48
C ARG A 144 13.99 14.15 11.29
N PRO A 145 13.55 15.33 10.87
CA PRO A 145 12.79 15.49 9.64
C PRO A 145 13.59 14.95 8.44
N LEU A 146 12.90 14.22 7.55
CA LEU A 146 13.53 13.57 6.40
C LEU A 146 13.03 14.19 5.10
N ILE A 147 13.95 14.44 4.18
CA ILE A 147 13.64 14.83 2.80
C ILE A 147 14.18 13.77 1.86
N ILE A 148 13.30 13.21 1.07
CA ILE A 148 13.66 12.28 -0.02
C ILE A 148 13.46 13.02 -1.33
N VAL A 149 14.50 13.10 -2.13
CA VAL A 149 14.46 13.66 -3.48
C VAL A 149 14.62 12.54 -4.47
N GLN A 150 13.69 12.44 -5.40
CA GLN A 150 13.75 11.49 -6.50
C GLN A 150 13.79 12.25 -7.82
N GLU A 151 14.95 12.23 -8.49
CA GLU A 151 15.13 12.95 -9.74
C GLU A 151 14.68 12.12 -10.94
N ASP A 152 14.03 12.81 -11.90
CA ASP A 152 13.63 12.32 -13.22
C ASP A 152 12.77 11.03 -13.19
N ILE A 153 11.72 11.05 -12.35
CA ILE A 153 10.87 9.86 -12.12
C ILE A 153 10.16 9.33 -13.39
N HIS A 154 10.13 10.10 -14.48
CA HIS A 154 9.60 9.65 -15.76
C HIS A 154 10.45 8.52 -16.42
N TYR A 155 11.68 8.29 -15.94
CA TYR A 155 12.54 7.15 -16.30
C TYR A 155 12.54 6.04 -15.25
N THR A 156 11.74 6.16 -14.19
CA THR A 156 11.75 5.21 -13.08
C THR A 156 11.02 3.92 -13.48
N ASP A 157 11.57 2.79 -13.07
CA ASP A 157 10.96 1.48 -13.25
C ASP A 157 9.63 1.34 -12.50
N PRO A 158 8.69 0.49 -12.97
CA PRO A 158 7.37 0.35 -12.36
C PRO A 158 7.38 -0.05 -10.88
N ALA A 159 8.32 -0.91 -10.45
CA ALA A 159 8.39 -1.37 -9.06
C ALA A 159 8.83 -0.25 -8.12
N SER A 160 9.78 0.59 -8.55
CA SER A 160 10.17 1.81 -7.82
C SER A 160 9.03 2.82 -7.75
N LEU A 161 8.26 3.03 -8.85
CA LEU A 161 7.09 3.92 -8.85
C LEU A 161 6.02 3.44 -7.86
N GLU A 162 5.75 2.14 -7.81
CA GLU A 162 4.83 1.57 -6.84
C GLU A 162 5.29 1.78 -5.39
N PHE A 163 6.59 1.63 -5.13
CA PHE A 163 7.15 1.94 -3.81
C PHE A 163 7.04 3.43 -3.46
N LEU A 164 7.37 4.34 -4.40
CA LEU A 164 7.21 5.79 -4.19
C LEU A 164 5.76 6.17 -3.91
N HIS A 165 4.82 5.53 -4.60
CA HIS A 165 3.40 5.70 -4.33
C HIS A 165 3.01 5.20 -2.93
N TYR A 166 3.51 4.03 -2.54
CA TYR A 166 3.32 3.50 -1.20
C TYR A 166 3.90 4.43 -0.13
N LEU A 167 5.13 4.92 -0.33
CA LEU A 167 5.81 5.83 0.58
C LEU A 167 5.09 7.17 0.70
N SER A 168 4.57 7.73 -0.41
CA SER A 168 3.89 9.01 -0.43
C SER A 168 2.67 9.07 0.50
N ARG A 169 1.97 7.96 0.67
CA ARG A 169 0.82 7.85 1.59
C ARG A 169 1.21 7.81 3.06
N GLY A 170 2.42 7.37 3.34
CA GLY A 170 3.01 7.44 4.68
C GLY A 170 3.43 8.86 5.09
N THR A 171 3.57 9.80 4.15
CA THR A 171 4.03 11.18 4.45
C THR A 171 3.10 11.92 5.40
N ASN A 172 1.80 11.64 5.36
CA ASN A 172 0.81 12.27 6.24
C ASN A 172 0.90 11.82 7.71
N ILE A 173 1.75 10.84 8.02
CA ILE A 173 1.88 10.24 9.36
C ILE A 173 3.31 10.37 9.90
N SER A 174 4.29 10.53 9.01
CA SER A 174 5.71 10.64 9.36
C SER A 174 6.28 11.99 8.90
N PRO A 175 7.22 12.60 9.62
CA PRO A 175 7.84 13.87 9.24
C PRO A 175 8.73 13.70 8.01
N LEU A 176 8.11 13.49 6.85
CA LEU A 176 8.75 13.22 5.55
C LEU A 176 8.27 14.20 4.48
N ILE A 177 9.21 14.81 3.76
CA ILE A 177 8.95 15.48 2.48
C ILE A 177 9.49 14.62 1.34
N LEU A 178 8.64 14.30 0.37
CA LEU A 178 9.01 13.61 -0.87
C LEU A 178 9.02 14.61 -2.02
N VAL A 179 10.18 14.87 -2.60
CA VAL A 179 10.37 15.77 -3.75
C VAL A 179 10.58 14.94 -5.00
N LEU A 180 9.72 15.10 -6.00
CA LEU A 180 9.74 14.39 -7.26
C LEU A 180 10.04 15.37 -8.40
N THR A 181 11.04 15.12 -9.25
CA THR A 181 11.20 15.91 -10.48
C THR A 181 10.63 15.15 -11.67
N ILE A 182 9.82 15.85 -12.47
CA ILE A 182 9.03 15.25 -13.55
C ILE A 182 9.18 16.09 -14.82
N ASP A 183 9.52 15.44 -15.91
CA ASP A 183 9.43 16.05 -17.24
C ASP A 183 8.00 16.00 -17.76
N THR A 184 7.50 17.14 -18.27
CA THR A 184 6.13 17.23 -18.81
C THR A 184 5.93 16.40 -20.07
N LEU A 185 6.96 16.24 -20.93
CA LEU A 185 6.91 15.35 -22.08
C LEU A 185 7.00 13.88 -21.64
N GLY A 186 7.88 13.58 -20.66
CA GLY A 186 8.02 12.26 -20.08
C GLY A 186 6.76 11.80 -19.36
N LEU A 187 6.03 12.71 -18.71
CA LEU A 187 4.73 12.44 -18.11
C LEU A 187 3.68 11.98 -19.12
N ALA A 188 3.64 12.63 -20.30
CA ALA A 188 2.71 12.26 -21.35
C ALA A 188 2.99 10.88 -21.95
N ASN A 189 4.27 10.49 -21.97
CA ASN A 189 4.74 9.24 -22.59
C ASN A 189 4.78 8.04 -21.63
N ASN A 190 4.67 8.26 -20.32
CA ASN A 190 4.74 7.21 -19.31
C ASN A 190 3.40 7.08 -18.54
N PRO A 191 2.54 6.10 -18.89
CA PRO A 191 1.26 5.91 -18.23
C PRO A 191 1.35 5.66 -16.72
N ASN A 192 2.40 4.99 -16.25
CA ASN A 192 2.59 4.66 -14.83
C ASN A 192 2.88 5.93 -14.02
N VAL A 193 3.74 6.81 -14.51
CA VAL A 193 4.04 8.10 -13.86
C VAL A 193 2.82 9.01 -13.89
N ASN A 194 2.09 9.03 -15.00
CA ASN A 194 0.85 9.79 -15.10
C ASN A 194 -0.20 9.27 -14.09
N GLY A 195 -0.34 7.95 -13.97
CA GLY A 195 -1.22 7.32 -12.97
C GLY A 195 -0.84 7.72 -11.53
N LEU A 196 0.44 7.70 -11.19
CA LEU A 196 0.94 8.16 -9.89
C LEU A 196 0.55 9.62 -9.63
N VAL A 197 0.84 10.53 -10.57
CA VAL A 197 0.54 11.96 -10.41
C VAL A 197 -0.97 12.20 -10.27
N GLN A 198 -1.80 11.51 -11.08
CA GLN A 198 -3.26 11.62 -10.97
C GLN A 198 -3.80 11.11 -9.63
N SER A 199 -3.18 10.08 -9.06
CA SER A 199 -3.53 9.62 -7.72
C SER A 199 -3.15 10.65 -6.66
N LEU A 200 -1.93 11.21 -6.73
CA LEU A 200 -1.43 12.21 -5.78
C LEU A 200 -2.23 13.51 -5.81
N ARG A 201 -2.74 13.93 -6.98
CA ARG A 201 -3.61 15.13 -7.11
C ARG A 201 -4.90 15.09 -6.31
N LYS A 202 -5.30 13.93 -5.84
CA LYS A 202 -6.51 13.76 -5.01
C LYS A 202 -6.23 13.95 -3.52
N GLU A 203 -4.95 14.11 -3.16
CA GLU A 203 -4.50 14.16 -1.78
C GLU A 203 -4.15 15.59 -1.35
N ASP A 204 -4.58 16.01 -0.17
CA ASP A 204 -4.37 17.37 0.36
C ASP A 204 -2.90 17.68 0.69
N TYR A 205 -2.05 16.64 0.84
CA TYR A 205 -0.62 16.78 1.10
C TYR A 205 0.23 16.87 -0.18
N PHE A 206 -0.36 16.98 -1.36
CA PHE A 206 0.34 17.06 -2.64
C PHE A 206 0.42 18.48 -3.17
N MET A 207 1.61 18.89 -3.60
CA MET A 207 1.88 20.22 -4.17
C MET A 207 2.59 20.10 -5.51
N GLU A 208 2.22 20.93 -6.48
CA GLU A 208 2.86 20.99 -7.80
C GLU A 208 3.57 22.32 -7.99
N PHE A 209 4.87 22.25 -8.35
CA PHE A 209 5.69 23.39 -8.73
C PHE A 209 5.91 23.34 -10.25
N HIS A 210 5.13 24.10 -10.99
CA HIS A 210 5.24 24.19 -12.46
C HIS A 210 6.27 25.25 -12.85
N LEU A 211 7.45 24.82 -13.32
CA LEU A 211 8.50 25.70 -13.72
C LEU A 211 8.26 26.19 -15.15
N ASN A 212 8.16 27.52 -15.31
CA ASN A 212 8.01 28.17 -16.60
C ASN A 212 9.39 28.60 -17.14
N ARG A 213 9.47 28.87 -18.45
CA ARG A 213 10.60 29.47 -19.12
C ARG A 213 10.92 30.83 -18.49
N LEU A 214 12.20 31.21 -18.44
CA LEU A 214 12.61 32.51 -17.91
C LEU A 214 12.09 33.63 -18.77
N SER A 215 11.65 34.70 -18.12
CA SER A 215 11.32 35.95 -18.81
C SER A 215 12.59 36.66 -19.32
N VAL A 216 12.42 37.72 -20.10
CA VAL A 216 13.53 38.58 -20.52
C VAL A 216 14.32 39.10 -19.31
N ILE A 217 13.62 39.45 -18.22
CA ILE A 217 14.25 39.93 -16.99
C ILE A 217 15.08 38.81 -16.35
N GLY A 218 14.50 37.59 -16.27
CA GLY A 218 15.20 36.42 -15.73
C GLY A 218 16.45 36.04 -16.55
N VAL A 219 16.36 36.06 -17.86
CA VAL A 219 17.50 35.81 -18.75
C VAL A 219 18.59 36.88 -18.55
N THR A 220 18.18 38.15 -18.45
CA THR A 220 19.14 39.26 -18.20
C THR A 220 19.87 39.06 -16.87
N GLN A 221 19.16 38.73 -15.83
CA GLN A 221 19.75 38.47 -14.50
C GLN A 221 20.69 37.26 -14.55
N LEU A 222 20.28 36.15 -15.15
CA LEU A 222 21.08 34.93 -15.28
C LEU A 222 22.42 35.21 -16.00
N LEU A 223 22.35 35.92 -17.09
CA LEU A 223 23.55 36.29 -17.88
C LEU A 223 24.41 37.30 -17.17
N SER A 224 23.84 38.27 -16.50
CA SER A 224 24.58 39.26 -15.70
C SER A 224 25.36 38.61 -14.56
N ASP A 225 24.76 37.61 -13.88
CA ASP A 225 25.42 36.84 -12.82
C ASP A 225 26.62 36.04 -13.33
N ARG A 226 26.52 35.50 -14.56
CA ARG A 226 27.53 34.63 -15.17
C ARG A 226 28.68 35.39 -15.87
N LEU A 227 28.31 36.39 -16.65
CA LEU A 227 29.23 37.13 -17.51
C LEU A 227 29.65 38.50 -16.90
N GLY A 228 28.84 39.02 -15.99
CA GLY A 228 28.95 40.36 -15.44
C GLY A 228 27.96 41.33 -16.10
N THR A 229 27.90 42.56 -15.59
CA THR A 229 26.85 43.52 -15.95
C THR A 229 27.04 44.18 -17.32
N ALA A 230 28.24 44.12 -17.90
CA ALA A 230 28.54 44.70 -19.21
C ALA A 230 28.25 43.71 -20.35
N LEU A 231 26.99 43.49 -20.65
CA LEU A 231 26.58 42.62 -21.77
C LEU A 231 26.50 43.42 -23.10
N PRO A 232 26.79 42.79 -24.26
CA PRO A 232 26.73 43.48 -25.56
C PRO A 232 25.31 43.95 -25.91
N ASP A 233 25.17 45.03 -26.65
CA ASP A 233 23.90 45.48 -27.21
C ASP A 233 23.28 44.37 -28.10
N GLY A 234 21.99 44.15 -27.98
CA GLY A 234 21.26 43.10 -28.74
C GLY A 234 21.50 41.68 -28.28
N PHE A 235 22.36 41.42 -27.28
CA PHE A 235 22.69 40.07 -26.80
C PHE A 235 21.49 39.38 -26.14
N ILE A 236 20.77 40.09 -25.30
CA ILE A 236 19.58 39.51 -24.61
C ILE A 236 18.47 39.10 -25.59
N PRO A 237 18.05 39.96 -26.55
CA PRO A 237 17.10 39.56 -27.60
C PRO A 237 17.57 38.37 -28.44
N PHE A 238 18.87 38.32 -28.74
CA PHE A 238 19.48 37.20 -29.46
C PHE A 238 19.37 35.90 -28.67
N ILE A 239 19.80 35.89 -27.40
CA ILE A 239 19.70 34.72 -26.52
C ILE A 239 18.23 34.29 -26.34
N MET A 240 17.33 35.24 -26.11
CA MET A 240 15.89 34.94 -25.97
C MET A 240 15.32 34.29 -27.23
N LYS A 241 15.65 34.79 -28.40
CA LYS A 241 15.16 34.24 -29.69
C LYS A 241 15.58 32.78 -29.89
N HIS A 242 16.78 32.40 -29.46
CA HIS A 242 17.33 31.05 -29.71
C HIS A 242 17.13 30.07 -28.54
N SER A 243 17.05 30.56 -27.29
CA SER A 243 16.83 29.71 -26.11
C SER A 243 15.38 29.64 -25.67
N GLU A 244 14.55 30.54 -26.16
CA GLU A 244 13.15 30.73 -25.70
C GLU A 244 13.02 30.83 -24.16
N GLY A 245 14.09 31.24 -23.49
CA GLY A 245 14.15 31.37 -22.04
C GLY A 245 14.35 30.05 -21.27
N VAL A 246 14.74 28.97 -21.93
CA VAL A 246 15.10 27.70 -21.26
C VAL A 246 16.54 27.79 -20.75
N PRO A 247 16.77 27.67 -19.41
CA PRO A 247 18.11 27.91 -18.82
C PRO A 247 19.24 27.05 -19.40
N LEU A 248 18.99 25.77 -19.67
CA LEU A 248 19.98 24.89 -20.29
C LEU A 248 20.37 25.35 -21.68
N PHE A 249 19.41 25.85 -22.47
CA PHE A 249 19.68 26.37 -23.82
C PHE A 249 20.49 27.66 -23.77
N ILE A 250 20.20 28.53 -22.79
CA ILE A 250 21.01 29.73 -22.54
C ILE A 250 22.43 29.36 -22.26
N ASP A 251 22.66 28.37 -21.38
CA ASP A 251 24.00 27.91 -21.01
C ASP A 251 24.78 27.33 -22.21
N GLU A 252 24.15 26.44 -22.97
CA GLU A 252 24.76 25.83 -24.15
C GLU A 252 25.05 26.85 -25.25
N LEU A 253 24.14 27.83 -25.46
CA LEU A 253 24.40 28.94 -26.38
C LEU A 253 25.60 29.78 -25.96
N VAL A 254 25.67 30.18 -24.71
CA VAL A 254 26.80 31.00 -24.20
C VAL A 254 28.11 30.21 -24.30
N HIS A 255 28.09 28.91 -23.95
CA HIS A 255 29.29 28.07 -24.13
C HIS A 255 29.71 28.00 -25.61
N SER A 256 28.80 27.76 -26.54
CA SER A 256 29.09 27.71 -27.98
C SER A 256 29.67 29.04 -28.49
N LEU A 257 29.12 30.18 -28.06
CA LEU A 257 29.59 31.49 -28.43
C LEU A 257 30.99 31.76 -27.89
N LEU A 258 31.33 31.29 -26.70
CA LEU A 258 32.67 31.40 -26.10
C LEU A 258 33.69 30.50 -26.84
N GLU A 259 33.35 29.26 -27.12
CA GLU A 259 34.20 28.29 -27.82
C GLU A 259 34.51 28.72 -29.27
N THR A 260 33.53 29.30 -29.95
CA THR A 260 33.71 29.83 -31.32
C THR A 260 34.34 31.19 -31.38
N ASN A 261 34.73 31.78 -30.23
CA ASN A 261 35.20 33.16 -30.13
C ASN A 261 34.24 34.20 -30.72
N ALA A 262 32.97 33.84 -30.85
CA ALA A 262 31.90 34.79 -31.25
C ALA A 262 31.55 35.77 -30.12
N LEU A 263 31.72 35.33 -28.87
CA LEU A 263 31.62 36.18 -27.68
C LEU A 263 33.01 36.28 -27.04
N THR A 264 33.65 37.45 -27.10
CA THR A 264 34.99 37.70 -26.57
C THR A 264 34.96 38.89 -25.61
N LYS A 265 35.93 38.91 -24.67
CA LYS A 265 36.09 40.02 -23.74
C LYS A 265 37.23 40.92 -24.20
N GLN A 266 36.94 42.18 -24.62
CA GLN A 266 37.86 43.19 -25.04
C GLN A 266 37.81 44.36 -24.06
N ASP A 267 38.93 44.75 -23.49
CA ASP A 267 39.05 45.85 -22.51
C ASP A 267 38.02 45.80 -21.34
N GLY A 268 37.71 44.59 -20.92
CA GLY A 268 36.76 44.39 -19.83
C GLY A 268 35.28 44.27 -20.22
N VAL A 269 34.94 44.59 -21.49
CA VAL A 269 33.61 44.58 -22.05
C VAL A 269 33.42 43.37 -22.96
N TRP A 270 32.26 42.71 -22.89
CA TRP A 270 31.91 41.63 -23.80
C TRP A 270 31.55 42.16 -25.19
N VAL A 271 32.08 41.59 -26.22
CA VAL A 271 31.85 41.96 -27.64
C VAL A 271 31.34 40.73 -28.38
N LEU A 272 30.23 40.89 -29.11
CA LEU A 272 29.64 39.85 -29.95
C LEU A 272 30.04 40.13 -31.41
N SER A 273 30.72 39.18 -32.06
CA SER A 273 31.17 39.34 -33.46
C SER A 273 30.13 38.79 -34.44
N GLY A 274 29.63 39.64 -35.36
CA GLY A 274 28.47 39.39 -36.19
C GLY A 274 28.59 38.27 -37.25
N ARG A 275 29.79 37.80 -37.62
CA ARG A 275 29.94 36.79 -38.70
C ARG A 275 29.66 35.34 -38.26
N SER A 276 29.61 35.03 -36.96
CA SER A 276 29.43 33.67 -36.43
C SER A 276 27.99 33.41 -35.97
N ILE A 277 27.11 34.40 -36.02
CA ILE A 277 25.75 34.31 -35.48
C ILE A 277 24.80 33.56 -36.41
N GLU A 278 25.04 33.62 -37.74
CA GLU A 278 24.14 33.01 -38.74
C GLU A 278 24.23 31.50 -38.82
N THR A 279 25.23 30.89 -38.21
CA THR A 279 25.49 29.42 -38.24
C THR A 279 25.03 28.68 -36.99
N ILE A 280 24.44 29.35 -36.02
CA ILE A 280 24.02 28.69 -34.77
C ILE A 280 22.72 27.93 -34.97
N PRO A 281 22.68 26.61 -34.69
CA PRO A 281 21.47 25.81 -34.82
C PRO A 281 20.34 26.30 -33.91
N TYR A 282 19.12 26.25 -34.44
CA TYR A 282 17.90 26.65 -33.70
C TYR A 282 17.43 25.62 -32.64
N ARG A 283 18.02 24.41 -32.63
CA ARG A 283 17.61 23.34 -31.74
C ARG A 283 18.73 22.94 -30.82
N ILE A 284 18.42 22.76 -29.53
CA ILE A 284 19.43 22.38 -28.54
C ILE A 284 20.13 21.06 -28.86
N LYS A 285 19.41 20.07 -29.39
CA LYS A 285 20.01 18.77 -29.78
C LYS A 285 21.11 18.98 -30.87
N GLU A 286 20.86 19.90 -31.80
CA GLU A 286 21.84 20.25 -32.85
C GLU A 286 23.07 20.97 -32.26
N LEU A 287 22.86 21.89 -31.32
CA LEU A 287 23.98 22.55 -30.62
C LEU A 287 24.81 21.53 -29.83
N ILE A 288 24.20 20.64 -29.08
CA ILE A 288 24.90 19.58 -28.35
C ILE A 288 25.65 18.67 -29.33
N LYS A 289 25.02 18.29 -30.44
CA LYS A 289 25.61 17.47 -31.49
C LYS A 289 26.83 18.13 -32.09
N GLU A 290 26.77 19.39 -32.53
CA GLU A 290 27.92 20.13 -33.04
C GLU A 290 29.05 20.22 -32.00
N ARG A 291 28.69 20.45 -30.74
CA ARG A 291 29.67 20.49 -29.65
C ARG A 291 30.39 19.14 -29.48
N ILE A 292 29.66 18.02 -29.51
CA ILE A 292 30.23 16.67 -29.44
C ILE A 292 31.12 16.38 -30.65
N GLN A 293 30.77 16.88 -31.85
CA GLN A 293 31.58 16.70 -33.07
C GLN A 293 32.89 17.49 -33.07
N ARG A 294 32.98 18.58 -32.30
CA ARG A 294 34.17 19.42 -32.19
C ARG A 294 35.23 18.92 -31.21
N ILE A 295 34.82 18.02 -30.27
CA ILE A 295 35.78 17.47 -29.31
C ILE A 295 36.63 16.37 -29.93
N ASP A 296 37.81 16.13 -29.34
CA ASP A 296 38.75 15.13 -29.80
C ASP A 296 38.19 13.71 -29.79
N SER A 297 38.69 12.86 -30.67
CA SER A 297 38.33 11.46 -30.77
C SER A 297 38.51 10.68 -29.47
N LEU A 298 39.49 11.00 -28.64
CA LEU A 298 39.73 10.43 -27.34
C LEU A 298 38.62 10.81 -26.34
N GLU A 299 38.22 12.07 -26.33
CA GLU A 299 37.12 12.59 -25.53
C GLU A 299 35.77 11.97 -25.94
N GLN A 300 35.53 11.84 -27.26
CA GLN A 300 34.32 11.18 -27.79
C GLN A 300 34.22 9.73 -27.33
N LYS A 301 35.37 9.02 -27.23
CA LYS A 301 35.39 7.64 -26.76
C LYS A 301 35.04 7.52 -25.26
N VAL A 302 35.50 8.45 -24.42
CA VAL A 302 35.11 8.56 -23.01
C VAL A 302 33.60 8.80 -22.90
N LEU A 303 33.07 9.79 -23.65
CA LEU A 303 31.63 10.10 -23.65
C LEU A 303 30.78 8.96 -24.15
N LEU A 304 31.23 8.19 -25.15
CA LEU A 304 30.53 7.02 -25.64
C LEU A 304 30.23 6.02 -24.52
N TYR A 305 31.27 5.59 -23.79
CA TYR A 305 31.10 4.58 -22.74
C TYR A 305 30.36 5.13 -21.52
N ALA A 306 30.56 6.41 -21.20
CA ALA A 306 29.77 7.08 -20.18
C ALA A 306 28.26 7.20 -20.56
N ALA A 307 27.95 7.35 -21.87
CA ALA A 307 26.59 7.46 -22.35
C ALA A 307 25.84 6.14 -22.36
N ILE A 308 26.50 5.04 -22.78
CA ILE A 308 25.85 3.71 -22.81
C ILE A 308 25.78 3.05 -21.43
N SER A 309 26.52 3.54 -20.46
CA SER A 309 26.46 3.04 -19.09
C SER A 309 25.16 3.43 -18.39
N LYS A 310 24.76 2.64 -17.39
CA LYS A 310 23.67 2.97 -16.49
C LYS A 310 24.24 3.77 -15.31
N GLY A 311 23.92 5.06 -15.26
CA GLY A 311 24.45 5.95 -14.20
C GLY A 311 25.90 6.37 -14.44
N THR A 312 26.76 6.22 -13.43
CA THR A 312 28.20 6.53 -13.47
C THR A 312 29.02 5.26 -13.69
N VAL A 313 30.22 5.43 -14.22
CA VAL A 313 31.21 4.37 -14.47
C VAL A 313 32.43 4.61 -13.63
N SER A 314 32.97 3.58 -13.00
CA SER A 314 34.21 3.69 -12.23
C SER A 314 35.42 4.02 -13.11
N HIS A 315 36.42 4.70 -12.52
CA HIS A 315 37.64 5.05 -13.18
C HIS A 315 38.33 3.85 -13.82
N SER A 316 38.46 2.77 -13.06
CA SER A 316 39.13 1.54 -13.50
C SER A 316 38.45 0.91 -14.73
N ILE A 317 37.13 0.82 -14.75
CA ILE A 317 36.35 0.28 -15.86
C ILE A 317 36.39 1.22 -17.06
N LEU A 318 36.17 2.53 -16.87
CA LEU A 318 36.14 3.49 -17.96
C LEU A 318 37.51 3.61 -18.65
N HIS A 319 38.61 3.60 -17.88
CA HIS A 319 39.95 3.56 -18.41
C HIS A 319 40.20 2.31 -19.28
N ARG A 320 39.82 1.12 -18.80
CA ARG A 320 39.94 -0.13 -19.60
C ARG A 320 39.07 -0.10 -20.86
N LEU A 321 37.85 0.43 -20.80
CA LEU A 321 36.97 0.59 -21.97
C LEU A 321 37.57 1.51 -23.04
N THR A 322 38.25 2.55 -22.64
CA THR A 322 38.84 3.50 -23.58
C THR A 322 40.13 3.00 -24.20
N GLN A 323 40.85 2.06 -23.59
CA GLN A 323 42.14 1.53 -24.02
C GLN A 323 43.20 2.63 -24.22
N MET A 324 43.12 3.69 -23.42
CA MET A 324 44.06 4.80 -23.42
C MET A 324 45.19 4.53 -22.43
N ASN A 325 46.35 5.21 -22.63
CA ASN A 325 47.32 5.34 -21.54
C ASN A 325 46.73 6.27 -20.46
N GLU A 326 47.23 6.21 -19.23
CA GLU A 326 46.73 6.96 -18.10
C GLU A 326 46.75 8.48 -18.31
N ASP A 327 47.85 9.02 -18.89
CA ASP A 327 48.01 10.46 -19.09
C ASP A 327 46.99 11.02 -20.09
N ASP A 328 46.80 10.33 -21.22
CA ASP A 328 45.79 10.69 -22.23
C ASP A 328 44.39 10.62 -21.67
N PHE A 329 44.10 9.58 -20.88
CA PHE A 329 42.80 9.39 -20.26
C PHE A 329 42.46 10.50 -19.25
N LEU A 330 43.41 10.82 -18.33
CA LEU A 330 43.21 11.89 -17.35
C LEU A 330 43.10 13.26 -18.03
N SER A 331 43.86 13.48 -19.10
CA SER A 331 43.79 14.71 -19.92
C SER A 331 42.42 14.85 -20.59
N ALA A 332 41.87 13.78 -21.15
CA ALA A 332 40.53 13.78 -21.73
C ALA A 332 39.42 14.03 -20.66
N ILE A 333 39.53 13.37 -19.51
CA ILE A 333 38.64 13.61 -18.36
C ILE A 333 38.67 15.07 -17.94
N GLN A 334 39.87 15.67 -17.76
CA GLN A 334 39.99 17.05 -17.32
C GLN A 334 39.38 18.04 -18.33
N ARG A 335 39.57 17.81 -19.64
CA ARG A 335 38.93 18.63 -20.69
C ARG A 335 37.43 18.49 -20.69
N LEU A 336 36.90 17.27 -20.56
CA LEU A 336 35.46 17.02 -20.50
C LEU A 336 34.79 17.59 -19.25
N GLN A 337 35.49 17.59 -18.10
CA GLN A 337 35.05 18.25 -16.88
C GLN A 337 35.06 19.79 -17.03
N SER A 338 36.13 20.35 -17.56
CA SER A 338 36.21 21.79 -17.75
C SER A 338 35.19 22.32 -18.75
N SER A 339 34.78 21.49 -19.70
CA SER A 339 33.70 21.78 -20.62
C SER A 339 32.31 21.51 -20.05
N GLY A 340 32.16 20.93 -18.84
CA GLY A 340 30.88 20.65 -18.18
C GLY A 340 30.08 19.51 -18.81
N LEU A 341 30.73 18.63 -19.58
CA LEU A 341 30.07 17.46 -20.18
C LEU A 341 30.01 16.28 -19.22
N ILE A 342 31.05 16.09 -18.39
CA ILE A 342 31.09 15.04 -17.38
C ILE A 342 31.29 15.62 -15.98
N PHE A 343 30.85 14.88 -14.98
CA PHE A 343 31.18 15.14 -13.57
C PHE A 343 31.85 13.92 -12.97
N GLU A 344 32.55 14.14 -11.86
CA GLU A 344 33.10 13.07 -11.05
C GLU A 344 32.43 13.00 -9.69
N GLU A 345 32.35 11.80 -9.13
CA GLU A 345 31.93 11.57 -7.76
C GLU A 345 32.69 10.38 -7.17
N ILE A 346 32.88 10.39 -5.86
CA ILE A 346 33.54 9.29 -5.16
C ILE A 346 32.46 8.33 -4.69
N GLN A 347 32.54 7.06 -5.13
CA GLN A 347 31.69 5.96 -4.66
C GLN A 347 32.62 4.85 -4.13
N GLU A 348 32.33 4.36 -2.91
CA GLU A 348 33.07 3.24 -2.32
C GLU A 348 34.62 3.36 -2.40
N MET A 349 35.17 4.57 -2.21
CA MET A 349 36.60 4.93 -2.35
C MET A 349 37.16 4.91 -3.78
N GLU A 350 36.36 4.67 -4.80
CA GLU A 350 36.71 4.77 -6.20
C GLU A 350 36.08 6.00 -6.86
N VAL A 351 36.77 6.62 -7.79
CA VAL A 351 36.25 7.75 -8.56
C VAL A 351 35.36 7.21 -9.67
N HIS A 352 34.17 7.77 -9.78
CA HIS A 352 33.21 7.48 -10.83
C HIS A 352 32.96 8.72 -11.69
N TYR A 353 32.70 8.49 -12.97
CA TYR A 353 32.39 9.53 -13.95
C TYR A 353 31.01 9.36 -14.52
N GLY A 354 30.27 10.45 -14.66
CA GLY A 354 28.91 10.46 -15.25
C GLY A 354 28.74 11.67 -16.17
N ILE A 355 27.76 11.61 -17.06
CA ILE A 355 27.37 12.72 -17.93
C ILE A 355 26.53 13.71 -17.13
N TYR A 356 26.90 15.01 -17.20
CA TYR A 356 26.29 16.03 -16.35
C TYR A 356 24.79 16.26 -16.64
N HIS A 357 24.39 16.19 -17.92
CA HIS A 357 23.01 16.42 -18.34
C HIS A 357 22.43 15.23 -19.11
N THR A 358 21.26 14.75 -18.69
CA THR A 358 20.56 13.63 -19.32
C THR A 358 20.36 13.85 -20.82
N LEU A 359 20.04 15.08 -21.24
CA LEU A 359 19.88 15.42 -22.65
C LEU A 359 21.15 15.24 -23.47
N VAL A 360 22.34 15.54 -22.89
CA VAL A 360 23.62 15.29 -23.56
C VAL A 360 23.84 13.79 -23.76
N LYS A 361 23.49 12.99 -22.75
CA LYS A 361 23.52 11.53 -22.82
C LYS A 361 22.64 10.99 -23.94
N GLU A 362 21.39 11.50 -24.03
CA GLU A 362 20.43 11.12 -25.08
C GLU A 362 20.95 11.45 -26.47
N VAL A 363 21.48 12.67 -26.67
CA VAL A 363 22.02 13.08 -27.96
C VAL A 363 23.19 12.18 -28.38
N ILE A 364 24.14 11.88 -27.47
CA ILE A 364 25.26 10.96 -27.75
C ILE A 364 24.71 9.59 -28.16
N TYR A 365 23.72 9.10 -27.41
CA TYR A 365 23.11 7.78 -27.63
C TYR A 365 22.37 7.71 -28.98
N GLU A 366 21.59 8.73 -29.32
CA GLU A 366 20.84 8.83 -30.60
C GLU A 366 21.74 8.94 -31.82
N GLU A 367 22.87 9.68 -31.72
CA GLU A 367 23.81 9.88 -32.82
C GLU A 367 24.64 8.64 -33.18
N LEU A 368 24.72 7.66 -32.28
CA LEU A 368 25.45 6.43 -32.52
C LEU A 368 24.70 5.52 -33.50
N PRO A 369 25.30 5.11 -34.63
CA PRO A 369 24.75 4.08 -35.47
C PRO A 369 24.45 2.81 -34.67
N ILE A 370 23.35 2.15 -34.93
CA ILE A 370 22.89 0.97 -34.17
C ILE A 370 24.01 -0.08 -34.03
N MET A 371 24.72 -0.37 -35.11
CA MET A 371 25.82 -1.37 -35.08
C MET A 371 27.03 -0.92 -34.27
N ALA A 372 27.35 0.36 -34.27
CA ALA A 372 28.43 0.91 -33.45
C ALA A 372 28.07 0.84 -31.97
N ARG A 373 26.82 1.15 -31.62
CA ARG A 373 26.28 1.05 -30.29
C ARG A 373 26.30 -0.39 -29.77
N ARG A 374 25.83 -1.35 -30.58
CA ARG A 374 25.86 -2.79 -30.23
C ARG A 374 27.27 -3.30 -29.97
N ARG A 375 28.23 -2.93 -30.79
CA ARG A 375 29.66 -3.27 -30.59
C ARG A 375 30.23 -2.67 -29.31
N ALA A 376 29.83 -1.43 -29.00
CA ALA A 376 30.27 -0.80 -27.77
C ALA A 376 29.72 -1.51 -26.54
N TYR A 377 28.42 -1.93 -26.57
CA TYR A 377 27.85 -2.74 -25.53
C TYR A 377 28.54 -4.10 -25.41
N GLN A 378 28.79 -4.80 -26.50
CA GLN A 378 29.52 -6.07 -26.49
C GLN A 378 30.90 -5.93 -25.86
N TYR A 379 31.67 -4.94 -26.26
CA TYR A 379 32.99 -4.69 -25.68
C TYR A 379 32.91 -4.32 -24.19
N PHE A 380 31.85 -3.62 -23.78
CA PHE A 380 31.60 -3.33 -22.36
C PHE A 380 31.33 -4.60 -21.55
N ILE A 381 30.52 -5.53 -22.10
CA ILE A 381 30.27 -6.85 -21.52
C ILE A 381 31.60 -7.59 -21.33
N ASP A 382 32.44 -7.69 -22.39
CA ASP A 382 33.69 -8.40 -22.35
C ASP A 382 34.62 -7.86 -21.24
N VAL A 383 34.74 -6.54 -21.11
CA VAL A 383 35.56 -5.89 -20.06
C VAL A 383 35.04 -6.18 -18.66
N LEU A 384 33.74 -6.20 -18.46
CA LEU A 384 33.12 -6.50 -17.15
C LEU A 384 33.25 -7.97 -16.76
N GLU A 385 33.01 -8.89 -17.69
CA GLU A 385 33.14 -10.33 -17.44
C GLU A 385 34.58 -10.71 -17.12
N ASP A 386 35.56 -10.14 -17.85
CA ASP A 386 36.99 -10.31 -17.59
C ASP A 386 37.41 -9.76 -16.21
N SER A 387 36.71 -8.77 -15.67
CA SER A 387 36.94 -8.25 -14.32
C SER A 387 36.20 -9.02 -13.20
N GLY A 388 35.47 -10.08 -13.56
CA GLY A 388 34.69 -10.86 -12.59
C GLY A 388 33.47 -10.11 -12.04
N TYR A 389 32.93 -9.16 -12.81
CA TYR A 389 31.76 -8.39 -12.41
C TYR A 389 30.50 -9.27 -12.42
N ASP A 390 29.83 -9.37 -11.30
CA ASP A 390 28.74 -10.33 -11.05
C ASP A 390 27.34 -9.71 -10.95
N ASN A 391 27.19 -8.41 -11.17
CA ASN A 391 25.88 -7.77 -11.11
C ASN A 391 25.03 -8.15 -12.32
N VAL A 392 24.17 -9.14 -12.12
CA VAL A 392 23.31 -9.73 -13.17
C VAL A 392 22.40 -8.68 -13.80
N GLU A 393 21.90 -7.76 -13.01
CA GLU A 393 21.03 -6.68 -13.45
C GLU A 393 21.71 -5.77 -14.47
N TYR A 394 22.91 -5.32 -14.14
CA TYR A 394 23.68 -4.47 -15.02
C TYR A 394 24.11 -5.19 -16.30
N LEU A 395 24.54 -6.45 -16.16
CA LEU A 395 24.85 -7.30 -17.31
C LEU A 395 23.63 -7.50 -18.21
N ALA A 396 22.45 -7.79 -17.66
CA ALA A 396 21.24 -7.99 -18.47
C ALA A 396 20.92 -6.75 -19.30
N HIS A 397 21.07 -5.54 -18.75
CA HIS A 397 20.93 -4.30 -19.49
C HIS A 397 21.94 -4.18 -20.66
N LEU A 398 23.20 -4.52 -20.43
CA LEU A 398 24.22 -4.46 -21.47
C LEU A 398 23.96 -5.51 -22.59
N TYR A 399 23.59 -6.74 -22.21
CA TYR A 399 23.20 -7.80 -23.16
C TYR A 399 21.98 -7.40 -24.00
N GLU A 400 21.00 -6.70 -23.42
CA GLU A 400 19.87 -6.16 -24.16
C GLU A 400 20.31 -5.09 -25.17
N GLY A 401 21.22 -4.19 -24.78
CA GLY A 401 21.79 -3.17 -25.65
C GLY A 401 22.65 -3.75 -26.79
N ALA A 402 23.38 -4.81 -26.52
CA ALA A 402 24.18 -5.51 -27.53
C ALA A 402 23.30 -6.28 -28.54
N GLY A 403 22.13 -6.78 -28.08
CA GLY A 403 21.15 -7.45 -28.95
C GLY A 403 21.63 -8.81 -29.47
N PRO A 404 21.26 -9.20 -30.71
CA PRO A 404 21.49 -10.56 -31.23
C PRO A 404 22.96 -10.89 -31.62
N GLU A 405 23.89 -9.96 -31.44
CA GLU A 405 25.34 -10.12 -31.70
C GLU A 405 26.05 -10.89 -30.58
N THR A 406 25.42 -11.00 -29.40
CA THR A 406 25.97 -11.67 -28.22
C THR A 406 25.91 -13.19 -28.33
N ASP A 407 26.71 -13.91 -27.52
CA ASP A 407 26.61 -15.34 -27.35
C ASP A 407 25.23 -15.73 -26.81
N PRO A 408 24.42 -16.51 -27.56
CA PRO A 408 23.06 -16.88 -27.14
C PRO A 408 22.99 -17.61 -25.80
N VAL A 409 24.00 -18.47 -25.51
CA VAL A 409 24.04 -19.27 -24.27
C VAL A 409 24.24 -18.37 -23.06
N ARG A 410 25.17 -17.44 -23.15
CA ARG A 410 25.42 -16.44 -22.09
C ARG A 410 24.22 -15.52 -21.91
N THR A 411 23.66 -15.00 -23.02
CA THR A 411 22.46 -14.15 -23.01
C THR A 411 21.29 -14.84 -22.31
N LEU A 412 21.03 -16.10 -22.65
CA LEU A 412 19.98 -16.91 -22.00
C LEU A 412 20.23 -17.02 -20.49
N SER A 413 21.45 -17.35 -20.08
CA SER A 413 21.81 -17.50 -18.65
C SER A 413 21.59 -16.20 -17.88
N VAL A 414 22.06 -15.06 -18.44
CA VAL A 414 21.92 -13.75 -17.79
C VAL A 414 20.45 -13.33 -17.71
N PHE A 415 19.67 -13.47 -18.78
CA PHE A 415 18.26 -13.10 -18.80
C PHE A 415 17.41 -13.97 -17.88
N LEU A 416 17.68 -15.29 -17.80
CA LEU A 416 16.99 -16.15 -16.83
C LEU A 416 17.30 -15.74 -15.40
N LYS A 417 18.56 -15.50 -15.07
CA LYS A 417 18.95 -15.06 -13.73
C LYS A 417 18.28 -13.73 -13.37
N GLU A 418 18.20 -12.81 -14.32
CA GLU A 418 17.54 -11.52 -14.09
C GLU A 418 16.02 -11.67 -13.98
N ALA A 419 15.38 -12.53 -14.79
CA ALA A 419 13.94 -12.80 -14.67
C ALA A 419 13.59 -13.37 -13.29
N GLU A 420 14.35 -14.38 -12.81
CA GLU A 420 14.13 -14.95 -11.46
C GLU A 420 14.42 -13.91 -10.34
N ARG A 421 15.48 -13.10 -10.51
CA ARG A 421 15.76 -12.00 -9.58
C ARG A 421 14.63 -10.97 -9.53
N ALA A 422 14.16 -10.52 -10.70
CA ALA A 422 13.06 -9.56 -10.80
C ALA A 422 11.77 -10.14 -10.18
N LEU A 423 11.49 -11.43 -10.43
CA LEU A 423 10.35 -12.11 -9.80
C LEU A 423 10.48 -12.15 -8.27
N SER A 424 11.66 -12.46 -7.75
CA SER A 424 11.91 -12.49 -6.29
C SER A 424 11.79 -11.11 -5.63
N LEU A 425 12.01 -10.05 -6.40
CA LEU A 425 11.84 -8.64 -6.00
C LEU A 425 10.41 -8.11 -6.25
N HIS A 426 9.49 -8.99 -6.67
CA HIS A 426 8.11 -8.60 -7.04
C HIS A 426 8.01 -7.56 -8.16
N ALA A 427 9.06 -7.44 -8.98
CA ALA A 427 9.14 -6.60 -10.17
C ALA A 427 8.61 -7.35 -11.39
N TYR A 428 7.33 -7.64 -11.38
CA TYR A 428 6.69 -8.56 -12.32
C TYR A 428 6.77 -8.12 -13.79
N VAL A 429 6.76 -6.81 -14.05
CA VAL A 429 6.93 -6.27 -15.40
C VAL A 429 8.29 -6.63 -15.98
N SER A 430 9.36 -6.42 -15.20
CA SER A 430 10.72 -6.78 -15.59
C SER A 430 10.88 -8.29 -15.74
N ALA A 431 10.33 -9.08 -14.81
CA ALA A 431 10.35 -10.54 -14.89
C ALA A 431 9.69 -11.05 -16.19
N ALA A 432 8.48 -10.56 -16.51
CA ALA A 432 7.77 -10.93 -17.74
C ALA A 432 8.56 -10.55 -19.00
N LYS A 433 9.21 -9.35 -19.00
CA LYS A 433 10.06 -8.89 -20.10
C LYS A 433 11.19 -9.89 -20.38
N TYR A 434 11.95 -10.25 -19.35
CA TYR A 434 13.10 -11.14 -19.52
C TYR A 434 12.70 -12.58 -19.83
N TYR A 435 11.62 -13.14 -19.25
CA TYR A 435 11.09 -14.44 -19.66
C TYR A 435 10.63 -14.46 -21.12
N LYS A 436 9.99 -13.39 -21.61
CA LYS A 436 9.61 -13.25 -23.03
C LYS A 436 10.86 -13.19 -23.93
N SER A 437 11.88 -12.46 -23.52
CA SER A 437 13.15 -12.38 -24.27
C SER A 437 13.84 -13.75 -24.38
N VAL A 438 13.86 -14.53 -23.29
CA VAL A 438 14.38 -15.91 -23.29
C VAL A 438 13.55 -16.82 -24.21
N LEU A 439 12.21 -16.72 -24.12
CA LEU A 439 11.32 -17.52 -24.99
C LEU A 439 11.57 -17.21 -26.45
N GLN A 440 11.70 -15.94 -26.83
CA GLN A 440 12.01 -15.53 -28.20
C GLN A 440 13.40 -16.05 -28.65
N LEU A 441 14.41 -15.99 -27.79
CA LEU A 441 15.76 -16.47 -28.09
C LEU A 441 15.76 -17.98 -28.45
N ILE A 442 15.01 -18.79 -27.70
CA ILE A 442 14.86 -20.23 -27.95
C ILE A 442 14.06 -20.47 -29.24
N GLN A 443 12.98 -19.69 -29.46
CA GLN A 443 12.12 -19.85 -30.64
C GLN A 443 12.80 -19.47 -31.95
N THR A 444 13.81 -18.58 -31.93
CA THR A 444 14.58 -18.21 -33.14
C THR A 444 15.43 -19.38 -33.73
N GLY A 445 15.47 -20.53 -33.06
CA GLY A 445 16.16 -21.73 -33.55
C GLY A 445 17.67 -21.75 -33.28
N LYS A 446 18.26 -20.68 -32.74
CA LYS A 446 19.68 -20.61 -32.33
C LYS A 446 20.02 -21.52 -31.15
N MET A 447 19.00 -22.04 -30.45
CA MET A 447 19.13 -22.85 -29.22
C MET A 447 18.20 -24.05 -29.23
N ALA A 448 18.45 -24.96 -30.21
CA ALA A 448 17.61 -26.14 -30.43
C ALA A 448 17.58 -27.07 -29.19
N ASP A 449 18.68 -27.16 -28.45
CA ASP A 449 18.84 -28.02 -27.26
C ASP A 449 18.04 -27.50 -26.04
N GLU A 450 17.67 -26.23 -26.03
CA GLU A 450 16.92 -25.63 -24.93
C GLU A 450 15.38 -25.61 -25.14
N LYS A 451 14.89 -26.20 -26.26
CA LYS A 451 13.44 -26.27 -26.55
C LYS A 451 12.64 -26.93 -25.43
N GLY A 452 13.26 -27.88 -24.71
CA GLY A 452 12.64 -28.50 -23.54
C GLY A 452 12.26 -27.56 -22.40
N ARG A 453 12.80 -26.34 -22.39
CA ARG A 453 12.44 -25.29 -21.37
C ARG A 453 11.20 -24.48 -21.75
N ILE A 454 10.71 -24.57 -22.98
CA ILE A 454 9.56 -23.77 -23.44
C ILE A 454 8.33 -23.94 -22.53
N PRO A 455 7.91 -25.18 -22.17
CA PRO A 455 6.74 -25.35 -21.30
C PRO A 455 6.90 -24.64 -19.95
N TRP A 456 8.07 -24.76 -19.34
CA TRP A 456 8.39 -24.12 -18.08
C TRP A 456 8.37 -22.57 -18.19
N LEU A 457 8.93 -22.01 -19.29
CA LEU A 457 8.90 -20.56 -19.54
C LEU A 457 7.46 -20.05 -19.71
N LEU A 458 6.62 -20.77 -20.43
CA LEU A 458 5.22 -20.43 -20.61
C LEU A 458 4.46 -20.47 -19.28
N GLN A 459 4.73 -21.45 -18.43
CA GLN A 459 4.20 -21.53 -17.07
C GLN A 459 4.63 -20.30 -16.24
N ARG A 460 5.94 -19.95 -16.24
CA ARG A 460 6.45 -18.76 -15.53
C ARG A 460 5.81 -17.48 -16.02
N LEU A 461 5.59 -17.35 -17.32
CA LEU A 461 4.86 -16.22 -17.90
C LEU A 461 3.39 -16.21 -17.44
N GLY A 462 2.72 -17.34 -17.40
CA GLY A 462 1.35 -17.46 -16.87
C GLY A 462 1.25 -17.02 -15.42
N GLU A 463 2.16 -17.50 -14.57
CA GLU A 463 2.27 -17.11 -13.16
C GLU A 463 2.53 -15.60 -13.01
N THR A 464 3.49 -15.06 -13.78
CA THR A 464 3.88 -13.65 -13.72
C THR A 464 2.75 -12.73 -14.20
N HIS A 465 2.07 -13.07 -15.30
CA HIS A 465 0.92 -12.29 -15.80
C HIS A 465 -0.29 -12.32 -14.85
N LYS A 466 -0.48 -13.45 -14.13
CA LYS A 466 -1.47 -13.49 -13.04
C LYS A 466 -1.15 -12.48 -11.95
N LEU A 467 0.11 -12.36 -11.54
CA LEU A 467 0.57 -11.41 -10.51
C LEU A 467 0.47 -9.95 -10.97
N LEU A 468 0.57 -9.71 -12.28
CA LEU A 468 0.30 -8.40 -12.90
C LEU A 468 -1.21 -8.05 -12.96
N GLY A 469 -2.09 -9.02 -12.69
CA GLY A 469 -3.53 -8.85 -12.88
C GLY A 469 -3.98 -8.96 -14.34
N GLU A 470 -3.10 -9.31 -15.26
CA GLU A 470 -3.35 -9.47 -16.70
C GLU A 470 -3.93 -10.86 -16.99
N ARG A 471 -5.17 -11.09 -16.57
CA ARG A 471 -5.82 -12.41 -16.54
C ARG A 471 -5.88 -13.11 -17.91
N THR A 472 -6.20 -12.37 -18.96
CA THR A 472 -6.30 -12.93 -20.33
C THR A 472 -4.96 -13.47 -20.82
N GLU A 473 -3.86 -12.71 -20.56
CA GLU A 473 -2.52 -13.16 -20.91
C GLU A 473 -2.09 -14.36 -20.04
N ALA A 474 -2.41 -14.32 -18.74
CA ALA A 474 -2.13 -15.45 -17.85
C ALA A 474 -2.83 -16.73 -18.30
N GLN A 475 -4.12 -16.67 -18.64
CA GLN A 475 -4.87 -17.80 -19.20
C GLN A 475 -4.23 -18.32 -20.50
N ARG A 476 -3.89 -17.43 -21.43
CA ARG A 476 -3.26 -17.78 -22.70
C ARG A 476 -1.95 -18.55 -22.49
N TYR A 477 -1.06 -18.04 -21.65
CA TYR A 477 0.22 -18.69 -21.38
C TYR A 477 0.07 -20.02 -20.65
N CYS A 478 -0.85 -20.12 -19.68
CA CYS A 478 -1.11 -21.38 -18.98
C CYS A 478 -1.65 -22.46 -19.93
N LEU A 479 -2.60 -22.12 -20.81
CA LEU A 479 -3.15 -23.06 -21.81
C LEU A 479 -2.10 -23.50 -22.83
N GLU A 480 -1.23 -22.58 -23.26
CA GLU A 480 -0.12 -22.89 -24.14
C GLU A 480 0.91 -23.80 -23.45
N ALA A 481 1.21 -23.54 -22.17
CA ALA A 481 2.07 -24.39 -21.36
C ALA A 481 1.52 -25.82 -21.25
N ILE A 482 0.23 -26.01 -20.97
CA ILE A 482 -0.41 -27.32 -20.92
C ILE A 482 -0.23 -28.07 -22.25
N ARG A 483 -0.53 -27.41 -23.38
CA ARG A 483 -0.39 -27.99 -24.71
C ARG A 483 1.04 -28.46 -24.99
N THR A 484 2.03 -27.73 -24.50
CA THR A 484 3.46 -28.04 -24.69
C THR A 484 3.99 -29.07 -23.69
N TYR A 485 3.35 -29.25 -22.50
CA TYR A 485 3.69 -30.32 -21.56
C TYR A 485 3.09 -31.69 -21.95
N VAL A 486 1.96 -31.73 -22.66
CA VAL A 486 1.30 -32.99 -23.06
C VAL A 486 2.26 -33.96 -23.76
N PRO A 487 3.07 -33.58 -24.79
CA PRO A 487 4.01 -34.48 -25.43
C PRO A 487 5.10 -35.02 -24.51
N SER A 488 5.50 -34.27 -23.48
CA SER A 488 6.53 -34.69 -22.52
C SER A 488 5.99 -35.53 -21.36
N ASN A 489 4.67 -35.80 -21.34
CA ASN A 489 3.95 -36.53 -20.29
C ASN A 489 4.19 -36.03 -18.85
N ASN A 490 4.45 -34.74 -18.67
CA ASN A 490 4.66 -34.15 -17.35
C ASN A 490 3.32 -33.83 -16.68
N GLN A 491 2.64 -34.87 -16.20
CA GLN A 491 1.29 -34.78 -15.63
C GLN A 491 1.23 -33.93 -14.37
N ILE A 492 2.30 -33.88 -13.58
CA ILE A 492 2.35 -33.12 -12.33
C ILE A 492 2.27 -31.60 -12.61
N GLU A 493 3.03 -31.10 -13.59
CA GLU A 493 2.98 -29.68 -13.94
C GLU A 493 1.68 -29.32 -14.66
N ILE A 494 1.09 -30.24 -15.43
CA ILE A 494 -0.24 -30.03 -16.00
C ILE A 494 -1.28 -29.87 -14.87
N ALA A 495 -1.27 -30.74 -13.85
CA ALA A 495 -2.16 -30.63 -12.71
C ALA A 495 -1.98 -29.29 -11.96
N ARG A 496 -0.74 -28.84 -11.79
CA ARG A 496 -0.41 -27.53 -11.18
C ARG A 496 -0.98 -26.35 -11.99
N LEU A 497 -0.84 -26.40 -13.32
CA LEU A 497 -1.39 -25.40 -14.22
C LEU A 497 -2.93 -25.37 -14.22
N HIS A 498 -3.58 -26.52 -14.08
CA HIS A 498 -5.03 -26.60 -13.89
C HIS A 498 -5.44 -25.86 -12.59
N GLY A 499 -4.73 -26.04 -11.50
CA GLY A 499 -4.96 -25.30 -10.25
C GLY A 499 -4.73 -23.80 -10.41
N LEU A 500 -3.74 -23.40 -11.19
CA LEU A 500 -3.49 -21.98 -11.49
C LEU A 500 -4.64 -21.37 -12.31
N LEU A 501 -5.11 -22.08 -13.37
CA LEU A 501 -6.26 -21.66 -14.15
C LEU A 501 -7.53 -21.57 -13.31
N ALA A 502 -7.77 -22.55 -12.43
CA ALA A 502 -8.90 -22.52 -11.50
C ALA A 502 -8.91 -21.24 -10.66
N ASN A 503 -7.76 -20.84 -10.11
CA ASN A 503 -7.64 -19.58 -9.36
C ASN A 503 -7.91 -18.35 -10.25
N ILE A 504 -7.39 -18.31 -11.48
CA ILE A 504 -7.60 -17.18 -12.40
C ILE A 504 -9.09 -17.04 -12.74
N PHE A 505 -9.78 -18.14 -13.05
CA PHE A 505 -11.21 -18.15 -13.34
C PHE A 505 -12.06 -17.81 -12.12
N TRP A 506 -11.66 -18.27 -10.93
CA TRP A 506 -12.31 -17.89 -9.67
C TRP A 506 -12.27 -16.37 -9.45
N GLU A 507 -11.08 -15.78 -9.59
CA GLU A 507 -10.88 -14.33 -9.47
C GLU A 507 -11.62 -13.52 -10.55
N SER A 508 -11.93 -14.15 -11.71
CA SER A 508 -12.75 -13.54 -12.77
C SER A 508 -14.26 -13.67 -12.53
N GLY A 509 -14.66 -14.44 -11.51
CA GLY A 509 -16.07 -14.75 -11.21
C GLY A 509 -16.70 -15.82 -12.10
N GLU A 510 -15.87 -16.57 -12.84
CA GLU A 510 -16.28 -17.66 -13.71
C GLU A 510 -16.23 -18.99 -12.95
N ILE A 511 -17.14 -19.12 -11.99
CA ILE A 511 -17.11 -20.17 -10.94
C ILE A 511 -17.16 -21.59 -11.51
N GLU A 512 -18.03 -21.85 -12.47
CA GLU A 512 -18.19 -23.20 -13.03
C GLU A 512 -16.93 -23.64 -13.80
N GLN A 513 -16.30 -22.74 -14.55
CA GLN A 513 -15.04 -23.05 -15.23
C GLN A 513 -13.91 -23.26 -14.23
N SER A 514 -13.87 -22.46 -13.17
CA SER A 514 -12.90 -22.62 -12.09
C SER A 514 -12.98 -24.01 -11.47
N LEU A 515 -14.18 -24.48 -11.14
CA LEU A 515 -14.39 -25.81 -10.55
C LEU A 515 -14.04 -26.93 -11.52
N GLN A 516 -14.34 -26.75 -12.82
CA GLN A 516 -13.98 -27.74 -13.83
C GLN A 516 -12.47 -27.92 -13.94
N TYR A 517 -11.72 -26.81 -14.04
CA TYR A 517 -10.25 -26.88 -14.07
C TYR A 517 -9.68 -27.50 -12.80
N LEU A 518 -10.27 -27.22 -11.65
CA LEU A 518 -9.84 -27.79 -10.38
C LEU A 518 -10.05 -29.31 -10.32
N GLU A 519 -11.20 -29.80 -10.79
CA GLU A 519 -11.49 -31.23 -10.85
C GLU A 519 -10.60 -31.94 -11.88
N ASP A 520 -10.35 -31.33 -13.04
CA ASP A 520 -9.42 -31.89 -14.05
C ASP A 520 -8.00 -32.03 -13.44
N GLY A 521 -7.53 -31.01 -12.69
CA GLY A 521 -6.24 -31.08 -12.00
C GLY A 521 -6.21 -32.16 -10.92
N LEU A 522 -7.30 -32.30 -10.13
CA LEU A 522 -7.44 -33.35 -9.12
C LEU A 522 -7.46 -34.76 -9.74
N ALA A 523 -8.19 -34.93 -10.84
CA ALA A 523 -8.23 -36.22 -11.55
C ALA A 523 -6.82 -36.67 -12.02
N ILE A 524 -6.00 -35.72 -12.49
CA ILE A 524 -4.60 -36.00 -12.84
C ILE A 524 -3.80 -36.33 -11.58
N ALA A 525 -3.90 -35.53 -10.52
CA ALA A 525 -3.10 -35.69 -9.30
C ALA A 525 -3.39 -37.02 -8.57
N ARG A 526 -4.67 -37.47 -8.53
CA ARG A 526 -5.08 -38.76 -7.94
C ARG A 526 -4.40 -39.98 -8.61
N ASN A 527 -4.04 -39.86 -9.88
CA ASN A 527 -3.43 -40.93 -10.66
C ASN A 527 -1.87 -40.94 -10.61
N GLN A 528 -1.25 -39.99 -9.88
CA GLN A 528 0.21 -39.85 -9.79
C GLN A 528 0.72 -40.17 -8.39
N HIS A 529 1.54 -41.20 -8.23
CA HIS A 529 2.03 -41.66 -6.92
C HIS A 529 2.96 -40.68 -6.20
N ASP A 530 3.64 -39.76 -6.91
CA ASP A 530 4.62 -38.83 -6.35
C ASP A 530 4.11 -37.37 -6.28
N SER A 531 2.80 -37.17 -6.42
CA SER A 531 2.20 -35.84 -6.55
C SER A 531 1.51 -35.32 -5.26
N HIS A 532 1.84 -35.88 -4.09
CA HIS A 532 1.11 -35.60 -2.86
C HIS A 532 1.04 -34.08 -2.52
N ASP A 533 2.09 -33.31 -2.77
CA ASP A 533 2.11 -31.87 -2.55
C ASP A 533 1.13 -31.14 -3.47
N VAL A 534 1.13 -31.47 -4.77
CA VAL A 534 0.23 -30.85 -5.75
C VAL A 534 -1.21 -31.26 -5.48
N HIS A 535 -1.42 -32.53 -5.18
CA HIS A 535 -2.73 -33.07 -4.81
C HIS A 535 -3.29 -32.33 -3.57
N TYR A 536 -2.47 -32.19 -2.52
CA TYR A 536 -2.85 -31.42 -1.33
C TYR A 536 -3.17 -29.96 -1.66
N GLN A 537 -2.35 -29.27 -2.48
CA GLN A 537 -2.60 -27.88 -2.88
C GLN A 537 -3.92 -27.71 -3.63
N LEU A 538 -4.24 -28.62 -4.54
CA LEU A 538 -5.52 -28.61 -5.28
C LEU A 538 -6.71 -28.85 -4.36
N LEU A 539 -6.62 -29.84 -3.47
CA LEU A 539 -7.65 -30.11 -2.47
C LEU A 539 -7.86 -28.93 -1.51
N HIS A 540 -6.76 -28.30 -1.08
CA HIS A 540 -6.84 -27.13 -0.23
C HIS A 540 -7.52 -25.96 -0.96
N THR A 541 -7.19 -25.72 -2.23
CA THR A 541 -7.87 -24.71 -3.07
C THR A 541 -9.35 -25.05 -3.21
N SER A 542 -9.68 -26.31 -3.43
CA SER A 542 -11.06 -26.80 -3.49
C SER A 542 -11.81 -26.52 -2.17
N LEU A 543 -11.18 -26.82 -1.04
CA LEU A 543 -11.75 -26.58 0.28
C LEU A 543 -12.06 -25.08 0.50
N VAL A 544 -11.14 -24.19 0.11
CA VAL A 544 -11.31 -22.73 0.17
C VAL A 544 -12.47 -22.28 -0.72
N PHE A 545 -12.60 -22.78 -1.93
CA PHE A 545 -13.69 -22.44 -2.84
C PHE A 545 -15.04 -22.94 -2.32
N LEU A 546 -15.09 -24.20 -1.92
CA LEU A 546 -16.32 -24.83 -1.38
C LEU A 546 -16.76 -24.21 -0.05
N SER A 547 -15.82 -23.69 0.76
CA SER A 547 -16.18 -22.96 1.97
C SER A 547 -16.98 -21.69 1.70
N ARG A 548 -16.91 -21.17 0.47
CA ARG A 548 -17.65 -19.98 0.00
C ARG A 548 -18.92 -20.35 -0.79
N MET A 549 -19.21 -21.64 -0.90
CA MET A 549 -20.36 -22.17 -1.63
C MET A 549 -21.23 -23.04 -0.71
N LYS A 550 -22.53 -23.11 -0.98
CA LYS A 550 -23.44 -23.99 -0.21
C LYS A 550 -23.38 -25.44 -0.72
N ARG A 551 -22.21 -26.08 -0.58
CA ARG A 551 -21.98 -27.46 -1.03
C ARG A 551 -21.37 -28.33 0.09
N PRO A 552 -22.13 -28.61 1.18
CA PRO A 552 -21.61 -29.26 2.38
C PRO A 552 -21.08 -30.69 2.12
N GLU A 553 -21.73 -31.45 1.26
CA GLU A 553 -21.29 -32.81 0.94
C GLU A 553 -19.97 -32.85 0.16
N GLU A 554 -19.79 -31.94 -0.80
CA GLU A 554 -18.53 -31.80 -1.53
C GLU A 554 -17.42 -31.32 -0.60
N TYR A 555 -17.71 -30.35 0.28
CA TYR A 555 -16.77 -29.86 1.28
C TYR A 555 -16.28 -30.99 2.21
N ARG A 556 -17.19 -31.84 2.69
CA ARG A 556 -16.87 -32.99 3.54
C ARG A 556 -15.99 -33.99 2.80
N ARG A 557 -16.33 -34.35 1.56
CA ARG A 557 -15.53 -35.27 0.74
C ARG A 557 -14.11 -34.77 0.51
N VAL A 558 -13.95 -33.51 0.16
CA VAL A 558 -12.63 -32.89 -0.04
C VAL A 558 -11.83 -32.90 1.26
N TYR A 559 -12.47 -32.61 2.40
CA TYR A 559 -11.80 -32.66 3.69
C TYR A 559 -11.33 -34.11 4.03
N GLU A 560 -12.14 -35.13 3.82
CA GLU A 560 -11.80 -36.52 4.05
C GLU A 560 -10.62 -36.94 3.16
N GLU A 561 -10.59 -36.52 1.90
CA GLU A 561 -9.48 -36.76 0.97
C GLU A 561 -8.20 -36.05 1.43
N ILE A 562 -8.28 -34.80 1.91
CA ILE A 562 -7.16 -34.09 2.52
C ILE A 562 -6.54 -34.92 3.66
N GLN A 563 -7.38 -35.46 4.56
CA GLN A 563 -6.89 -36.28 5.68
C GLN A 563 -6.15 -37.54 5.22
N GLN A 564 -6.53 -38.12 4.09
CA GLN A 564 -5.84 -39.28 3.50
C GLN A 564 -4.50 -38.89 2.91
N VAL A 565 -4.47 -37.81 2.07
CA VAL A 565 -3.24 -37.32 1.43
C VAL A 565 -2.20 -36.90 2.45
N GLN A 566 -2.62 -36.23 3.52
CA GLN A 566 -1.72 -35.77 4.58
C GLN A 566 -1.02 -36.89 5.32
N LYS A 567 -1.66 -38.05 5.51
CA LYS A 567 -1.02 -39.25 6.11
C LYS A 567 0.13 -39.77 5.25
N LEU A 568 0.12 -39.47 3.95
CA LEU A 568 1.19 -39.83 3.02
C LEU A 568 2.35 -38.82 3.04
N MET A 569 2.06 -37.58 3.42
CA MET A 569 3.05 -36.50 3.54
C MET A 569 3.71 -36.53 4.93
N ARG A 570 4.79 -37.25 5.09
CA ARG A 570 5.45 -37.55 6.38
C ARG A 570 6.34 -36.41 6.92
N THR A 571 6.01 -35.15 6.69
CA THR A 571 6.78 -33.99 7.17
C THR A 571 6.09 -33.29 8.35
N PRO A 572 6.84 -32.72 9.31
CA PRO A 572 6.26 -31.95 10.42
C PRO A 572 5.36 -30.80 9.94
N GLN A 573 5.76 -30.12 8.88
CA GLN A 573 4.97 -29.02 8.28
C GLN A 573 3.64 -29.53 7.70
N ALA A 574 3.63 -30.69 7.04
CA ALA A 574 2.41 -31.29 6.52
C ALA A 574 1.45 -31.65 7.65
N ALA A 575 1.97 -32.20 8.75
CA ALA A 575 1.16 -32.51 9.92
C ALA A 575 0.55 -31.24 10.57
N ALA A 576 1.29 -30.15 10.64
CA ALA A 576 0.80 -28.87 11.15
C ALA A 576 -0.30 -28.28 10.23
N ARG A 577 -0.10 -28.31 8.91
CA ARG A 577 -1.11 -27.89 7.91
C ARG A 577 -2.37 -28.74 7.97
N ALA A 578 -2.21 -30.06 8.23
CA ALA A 578 -3.33 -30.96 8.49
C ALA A 578 -4.18 -30.49 9.66
N LYS A 579 -3.48 -30.12 10.74
CA LYS A 579 -4.13 -29.67 11.95
C LYS A 579 -4.91 -28.36 11.72
N VAL A 580 -4.36 -27.45 10.90
CA VAL A 580 -5.05 -26.22 10.51
C VAL A 580 -6.29 -26.53 9.65
N ALA A 581 -6.18 -27.44 8.67
CA ALA A 581 -7.33 -27.85 7.86
C ALA A 581 -8.46 -28.47 8.73
N GLU A 582 -8.09 -29.17 9.79
CA GLU A 582 -9.05 -29.73 10.76
C GLU A 582 -9.70 -28.62 11.60
N ILE A 583 -8.94 -27.59 12.02
CA ILE A 583 -9.47 -26.38 12.69
C ILE A 583 -10.42 -25.63 11.74
N ASP A 584 -10.02 -25.45 10.46
CA ASP A 584 -10.88 -24.84 9.44
C ASP A 584 -12.21 -25.61 9.29
N TYR A 585 -12.16 -26.94 9.25
CA TYR A 585 -13.35 -27.79 9.15
C TYR A 585 -14.30 -27.59 10.34
N TRP A 586 -13.79 -27.61 11.58
CA TRP A 586 -14.58 -27.40 12.79
C TRP A 586 -14.94 -25.93 13.06
N THR A 587 -14.51 -25.03 12.23
CA THR A 587 -14.88 -23.60 12.22
C THR A 587 -15.77 -23.28 11.02
N SER A 588 -15.94 -24.21 10.08
CA SER A 588 -16.71 -23.97 8.87
C SER A 588 -18.20 -23.87 9.15
N HIS A 589 -18.79 -22.79 8.65
CA HIS A 589 -20.22 -22.51 8.64
C HIS A 589 -20.98 -23.18 7.48
N VAL A 590 -20.29 -23.95 6.65
CA VAL A 590 -20.90 -24.70 5.54
C VAL A 590 -21.93 -25.70 6.10
N THR A 591 -21.66 -26.24 7.28
CA THR A 591 -22.62 -27.01 8.07
C THR A 591 -22.58 -26.46 9.50
N MET A 592 -23.69 -25.90 9.98
CA MET A 592 -23.79 -25.40 11.37
C MET A 592 -23.48 -26.48 12.41
N GLU A 593 -23.66 -27.75 12.04
CA GLU A 593 -23.32 -28.91 12.86
C GLU A 593 -21.83 -29.06 13.18
N ASN A 594 -20.95 -28.46 12.40
CA ASN A 594 -19.49 -28.60 12.54
C ASN A 594 -18.86 -27.54 13.44
N TYR A 595 -19.62 -26.60 14.00
CA TYR A 595 -19.07 -25.54 14.86
C TYR A 595 -18.80 -26.08 16.28
N SER A 596 -17.54 -26.48 16.59
CA SER A 596 -17.18 -27.10 17.87
C SER A 596 -15.99 -26.41 18.54
N PRO A 597 -16.25 -25.51 19.54
CA PRO A 597 -15.17 -24.84 20.27
C PRO A 597 -14.31 -25.78 21.12
N SER A 598 -14.85 -26.90 21.62
CA SER A 598 -14.10 -27.86 22.40
C SER A 598 -13.07 -28.60 21.54
N LYS A 599 -13.44 -29.05 20.34
CA LYS A 599 -12.52 -29.67 19.38
C LYS A 599 -11.45 -28.69 18.91
N VAL A 600 -11.86 -27.47 18.51
CA VAL A 600 -10.92 -26.43 18.08
C VAL A 600 -9.91 -26.10 19.18
N ARG A 601 -10.32 -26.08 20.45
CA ARG A 601 -9.42 -25.87 21.58
C ARG A 601 -8.33 -26.93 21.66
N ILE A 602 -8.70 -28.20 21.56
CA ILE A 602 -7.74 -29.32 21.58
C ILE A 602 -6.76 -29.20 20.42
N LEU A 603 -7.29 -28.98 19.19
CA LEU A 603 -6.50 -28.91 17.96
C LEU A 603 -5.50 -27.76 17.96
N VAL A 604 -5.89 -26.56 18.43
CA VAL A 604 -5.02 -25.40 18.47
C VAL A 604 -3.99 -25.51 19.61
N GLU A 605 -4.29 -26.20 20.71
CA GLU A 605 -3.31 -26.50 21.75
C GLU A 605 -2.26 -27.51 21.27
N GLU A 606 -2.66 -28.50 20.47
CA GLU A 606 -1.73 -29.41 19.78
C GLU A 606 -0.86 -28.67 18.78
N LEU A 607 -1.47 -27.87 17.88
CA LEU A 607 -0.75 -27.04 16.91
C LEU A 607 0.29 -26.15 17.57
N SER A 608 -0.02 -25.56 18.73
CA SER A 608 0.91 -24.69 19.48
C SER A 608 2.18 -25.41 19.96
N LYS A 609 2.21 -26.74 19.96
CA LYS A 609 3.33 -27.57 20.38
C LYS A 609 4.09 -28.19 19.20
N MET A 610 3.57 -28.01 17.97
CA MET A 610 4.15 -28.59 16.75
C MET A 610 5.21 -27.64 16.17
N GLU A 611 6.17 -28.21 15.45
CA GLU A 611 7.06 -27.44 14.59
C GLU A 611 6.31 -27.07 13.33
N ALA A 612 6.02 -25.78 13.16
CA ALA A 612 5.27 -25.26 12.04
C ALA A 612 5.82 -23.89 11.60
N ASP A 613 5.67 -23.59 10.30
CA ASP A 613 5.98 -22.26 9.80
C ASP A 613 5.02 -21.19 10.35
N ASP A 614 5.47 -19.93 10.33
CA ASP A 614 4.72 -18.80 10.88
C ASP A 614 3.36 -18.61 10.20
N GLU A 615 3.25 -18.85 8.89
CA GLU A 615 2.00 -18.73 8.16
C GLU A 615 0.96 -19.77 8.63
N THR A 616 1.40 -21.00 8.81
CA THR A 616 0.57 -22.09 9.35
C THR A 616 0.11 -21.80 10.78
N LEU A 617 1.01 -21.30 11.63
CA LEU A 617 0.66 -20.89 13.00
C LEU A 617 -0.32 -19.71 13.02
N PHE A 618 -0.06 -18.68 12.22
CA PHE A 618 -0.97 -17.53 12.10
C PHE A 618 -2.38 -18.00 11.74
N ARG A 619 -2.49 -18.78 10.68
CA ARG A 619 -3.80 -19.27 10.19
C ARG A 619 -4.52 -20.09 11.25
N GLY A 620 -3.85 -21.02 11.91
CA GLY A 620 -4.44 -21.85 12.96
C GLY A 620 -4.92 -21.01 14.15
N TYR A 621 -4.14 -20.04 14.63
CA TYR A 621 -4.52 -19.15 15.73
C TYR A 621 -5.66 -18.21 15.32
N PHE A 622 -5.59 -17.63 14.13
CA PHE A 622 -6.62 -16.72 13.63
C PHE A 622 -7.97 -17.44 13.50
N VAL A 623 -8.02 -18.58 12.81
CA VAL A 623 -9.28 -19.34 12.60
C VAL A 623 -9.84 -19.86 13.93
N SER A 624 -8.98 -20.30 14.85
CA SER A 624 -9.43 -20.66 16.20
C SER A 624 -10.03 -19.47 16.93
N SER A 625 -9.47 -18.28 16.82
CA SER A 625 -10.03 -17.07 17.43
C SER A 625 -11.40 -16.71 16.85
N VAL A 626 -11.61 -16.95 15.54
CA VAL A 626 -12.92 -16.79 14.86
C VAL A 626 -13.94 -17.75 15.46
N ASN A 627 -13.60 -19.04 15.62
CA ASN A 627 -14.49 -20.01 16.26
C ASN A 627 -14.89 -19.57 17.67
N PHE A 628 -13.90 -19.22 18.48
CA PHE A 628 -14.13 -18.88 19.89
C PHE A 628 -14.98 -17.61 20.08
N VAL A 629 -14.75 -16.56 19.27
CA VAL A 629 -15.52 -15.32 19.41
C VAL A 629 -16.99 -15.55 19.08
N PHE A 630 -17.28 -16.31 18.05
CA PHE A 630 -18.64 -16.55 17.62
C PHE A 630 -19.39 -17.60 18.48
N CYS A 631 -18.63 -18.43 19.22
CA CYS A 631 -19.20 -19.31 20.24
C CYS A 631 -19.28 -18.67 21.64
N GLY A 632 -19.01 -17.37 21.80
CA GLY A 632 -19.05 -16.68 23.09
C GLY A 632 -17.88 -17.01 24.04
N LYS A 633 -16.82 -17.66 23.55
CA LYS A 633 -15.63 -18.03 24.35
C LYS A 633 -14.58 -16.92 24.29
N TYR A 634 -14.91 -15.72 24.80
CA TYR A 634 -14.12 -14.49 24.63
C TYR A 634 -12.70 -14.56 25.17
N GLU A 635 -12.45 -15.24 26.29
CA GLU A 635 -11.09 -15.40 26.85
C GLU A 635 -10.19 -16.22 25.92
N LEU A 636 -10.71 -17.29 25.31
CA LEU A 636 -9.98 -18.07 24.32
C LEU A 636 -9.76 -17.27 23.03
N SER A 637 -10.77 -16.53 22.58
CA SER A 637 -10.63 -15.65 21.41
C SER A 637 -9.54 -14.61 21.64
N ARG A 638 -9.50 -13.94 22.79
CA ARG A 638 -8.48 -12.95 23.15
C ARG A 638 -7.07 -13.58 23.19
N LYS A 639 -6.95 -14.76 23.79
CA LYS A 639 -5.68 -15.50 23.83
C LYS A 639 -5.14 -15.80 22.45
N TYR A 640 -5.96 -16.36 21.55
CA TYR A 640 -5.50 -16.82 20.24
C TYR A 640 -5.45 -15.70 19.20
N SER A 641 -6.28 -14.67 19.27
CA SER A 641 -6.11 -13.46 18.46
C SER A 641 -4.85 -12.68 18.85
N GLY A 642 -4.47 -12.69 20.14
CA GLY A 642 -3.19 -12.16 20.59
C GLY A 642 -1.99 -12.93 20.02
N LYS A 643 -2.02 -14.26 20.07
CA LYS A 643 -0.99 -15.10 19.45
C LYS A 643 -0.91 -14.92 17.92
N ALA A 644 -2.06 -14.81 17.25
CA ALA A 644 -2.10 -14.50 15.82
C ALA A 644 -1.44 -13.15 15.53
N LEU A 645 -1.71 -12.13 16.35
CA LEU A 645 -1.08 -10.81 16.22
C LEU A 645 0.43 -10.86 16.46
N GLU A 646 0.90 -11.61 17.46
CA GLU A 646 2.34 -11.79 17.70
C GLU A 646 3.05 -12.37 16.47
N VAL A 647 2.44 -13.41 15.86
CA VAL A 647 2.99 -14.01 14.63
C VAL A 647 2.92 -13.03 13.47
N ALA A 648 1.81 -12.30 13.29
CA ALA A 648 1.65 -11.31 12.24
C ALA A 648 2.69 -10.18 12.32
N LEU A 649 2.94 -9.67 13.54
CA LEU A 649 3.97 -8.66 13.81
C LEU A 649 5.38 -9.19 13.50
N ARG A 650 5.67 -10.45 13.87
CA ARG A 650 6.95 -11.09 13.55
C ARG A 650 7.13 -11.27 12.04
N MET A 651 6.07 -11.66 11.33
CA MET A 651 6.05 -11.77 9.87
C MET A 651 6.02 -10.42 9.14
N ARG A 652 5.66 -9.33 9.82
CA ARG A 652 5.46 -7.98 9.27
C ARG A 652 4.44 -7.95 8.12
N ILE A 653 3.38 -8.71 8.23
CA ILE A 653 2.32 -8.75 7.23
C ILE A 653 1.13 -7.92 7.72
N LEU A 654 1.00 -6.72 7.19
CA LEU A 654 -0.02 -5.75 7.57
C LEU A 654 -1.45 -6.31 7.48
N GLU A 655 -1.77 -7.09 6.46
CA GLU A 655 -3.08 -7.73 6.34
C GLU A 655 -3.36 -8.68 7.52
N TYR A 656 -2.36 -9.46 7.95
CA TYR A 656 -2.50 -10.37 9.08
C TYR A 656 -2.65 -9.63 10.40
N GLU A 657 -1.94 -8.51 10.56
CA GLU A 657 -2.12 -7.63 11.72
C GLU A 657 -3.55 -7.10 11.79
N ILE A 658 -4.08 -6.54 10.70
CA ILE A 658 -5.44 -5.99 10.64
C ILE A 658 -6.49 -7.07 10.88
N ARG A 659 -6.32 -8.27 10.33
CA ARG A 659 -7.21 -9.40 10.60
C ARG A 659 -7.20 -9.83 12.06
N SER A 660 -6.04 -9.81 12.71
CA SER A 660 -5.92 -10.10 14.14
C SER A 660 -6.58 -9.01 15.00
N TYR A 661 -6.38 -7.74 14.69
CA TYR A 661 -7.06 -6.62 15.33
C TYR A 661 -8.58 -6.70 15.14
N TRP A 662 -9.06 -7.13 13.97
CA TRP A 662 -10.49 -7.33 13.74
C TRP A 662 -11.07 -8.34 14.75
N MET A 663 -10.42 -9.46 15.01
CA MET A 663 -10.87 -10.42 16.01
C MET A 663 -10.88 -9.85 17.42
N GLN A 664 -9.91 -9.01 17.77
CA GLN A 664 -9.89 -8.32 19.06
C GLN A 664 -11.07 -7.33 19.17
N VAL A 665 -11.33 -6.54 18.12
CA VAL A 665 -12.50 -5.64 18.07
C VAL A 665 -13.80 -6.43 18.20
N GLN A 666 -13.98 -7.52 17.46
CA GLN A 666 -15.17 -8.38 17.59
C GLN A 666 -15.34 -8.93 19.02
N THR A 667 -14.24 -9.35 19.63
CA THR A 667 -14.25 -9.84 21.02
C THR A 667 -14.69 -8.74 21.99
N HIS A 668 -14.21 -7.52 21.83
CA HIS A 668 -14.60 -6.38 22.67
C HIS A 668 -16.04 -5.94 22.41
N LEU A 669 -16.51 -5.95 21.16
CA LEU A 669 -17.89 -5.60 20.83
C LEU A 669 -18.88 -6.56 21.47
N LEU A 670 -18.68 -7.87 21.25
CA LEU A 670 -19.60 -8.90 21.75
C LEU A 670 -19.57 -9.01 23.29
N SER A 671 -18.43 -8.68 23.93
CA SER A 671 -18.34 -8.60 25.39
C SER A 671 -18.80 -7.25 25.97
N GLY A 672 -19.31 -6.31 25.18
CA GLY A 672 -19.79 -5.00 25.63
C GLY A 672 -18.68 -3.98 25.99
N GLN A 673 -17.43 -4.22 25.60
CA GLN A 673 -16.26 -3.38 25.94
C GLN A 673 -15.88 -2.42 24.80
N TRP A 674 -16.82 -1.64 24.30
CA TRP A 674 -16.65 -0.80 23.09
C TRP A 674 -15.55 0.22 23.18
N LYS A 675 -15.34 0.80 24.39
CA LYS A 675 -14.24 1.77 24.61
C LYS A 675 -12.86 1.20 24.30
N LEU A 676 -12.68 -0.12 24.46
CA LEU A 676 -11.43 -0.79 24.11
C LEU A 676 -11.31 -1.08 22.61
N ALA A 677 -12.43 -1.15 21.89
CA ALA A 677 -12.45 -1.38 20.45
C ALA A 677 -12.03 -0.13 19.65
N LEU A 678 -12.44 1.07 20.07
CA LEU A 678 -12.21 2.32 19.32
C LEU A 678 -10.72 2.60 19.03
N PRO A 679 -9.80 2.56 20.01
CA PRO A 679 -8.37 2.78 19.73
C PRO A 679 -7.77 1.76 18.76
N ILE A 680 -8.25 0.51 18.81
CA ILE A 680 -7.80 -0.56 17.88
C ILE A 680 -8.27 -0.24 16.45
N ILE A 681 -9.47 0.30 16.30
CA ILE A 681 -10.01 0.70 14.99
C ILE A 681 -9.18 1.83 14.39
N ASP A 682 -8.88 2.87 15.18
CA ASP A 682 -8.05 3.99 14.73
C ASP A 682 -6.66 3.52 14.31
N LEU A 683 -6.05 2.60 15.06
CA LEU A 683 -4.78 1.97 14.71
C LEU A 683 -4.88 1.16 13.40
N CYS A 684 -5.93 0.34 13.23
CA CYS A 684 -6.17 -0.41 11.99
C CYS A 684 -6.28 0.54 10.80
N PHE A 685 -7.02 1.63 10.98
CA PHE A 685 -7.28 2.59 9.91
C PHE A 685 -6.01 3.35 9.52
N SER A 686 -5.23 3.81 10.50
CA SER A 686 -3.96 4.50 10.26
C SER A 686 -2.96 3.62 9.51
N LYS A 687 -2.87 2.34 9.88
CA LYS A 687 -2.03 1.35 9.19
C LYS A 687 -2.55 1.03 7.78
N ALA A 688 -3.85 0.81 7.62
CA ALA A 688 -4.45 0.44 6.34
C ALA A 688 -4.41 1.56 5.29
N ARG A 689 -4.44 2.83 5.70
CA ARG A 689 -4.32 3.99 4.81
C ARG A 689 -3.01 4.04 4.00
N LYS A 690 -1.97 3.39 4.47
CA LYS A 690 -0.71 3.26 3.73
C LYS A 690 -0.89 2.48 2.42
N MET A 691 -2.00 1.73 2.26
CA MET A 691 -2.30 0.93 1.08
C MET A 691 -3.42 1.57 0.24
N ASP A 692 -3.24 1.67 -1.08
CA ASP A 692 -4.14 2.42 -1.98
C ASP A 692 -5.53 1.81 -2.13
N VAL A 693 -5.56 0.62 -2.60
CA VAL A 693 -6.76 -0.16 -2.83
C VAL A 693 -6.40 -1.57 -2.45
N GLY A 694 -6.98 -2.08 -1.42
CA GLY A 694 -6.67 -3.43 -1.05
C GLY A 694 -7.54 -3.95 0.08
N ARG A 695 -7.43 -5.24 0.25
CA ARG A 695 -8.11 -5.95 1.34
C ARG A 695 -7.91 -5.30 2.72
N PRO A 696 -6.69 -4.82 3.12
CA PRO A 696 -6.50 -4.21 4.43
C PRO A 696 -7.37 -2.97 4.68
N LEU A 697 -7.47 -2.06 3.71
CA LEU A 697 -8.30 -0.86 3.85
C LEU A 697 -9.80 -1.23 3.88
N THR A 698 -10.20 -2.19 3.05
CA THR A 698 -11.57 -2.73 3.06
C THR A 698 -11.91 -3.36 4.41
N TYR A 699 -11.01 -4.18 4.98
CA TYR A 699 -11.20 -4.75 6.32
C TYR A 699 -11.29 -3.68 7.40
N ALA A 700 -10.45 -2.65 7.38
CA ALA A 700 -10.50 -1.56 8.34
C ALA A 700 -11.85 -0.80 8.27
N GLN A 701 -12.38 -0.56 7.06
CA GLN A 701 -13.70 0.05 6.86
C GLN A 701 -14.85 -0.85 7.34
N ILE A 702 -14.75 -2.17 7.09
CA ILE A 702 -15.72 -3.15 7.62
C ILE A 702 -15.75 -3.10 9.15
N ILE A 703 -14.58 -3.11 9.78
CA ILE A 703 -14.44 -3.03 11.23
C ILE A 703 -15.14 -1.77 11.75
N LYS A 704 -14.83 -0.63 11.16
CA LYS A 704 -15.37 0.68 11.56
C LYS A 704 -16.90 0.73 11.34
N GLY A 705 -17.36 0.30 10.18
CA GLY A 705 -18.79 0.25 9.85
C GLY A 705 -19.57 -0.68 10.79
N THR A 706 -19.02 -1.85 11.13
CA THR A 706 -19.62 -2.79 12.08
C THR A 706 -19.78 -2.14 13.46
N VAL A 707 -18.73 -1.48 13.96
CA VAL A 707 -18.81 -0.81 15.27
C VAL A 707 -19.86 0.30 15.27
N TYR A 708 -19.88 1.15 14.24
CA TYR A 708 -20.88 2.21 14.14
C TYR A 708 -22.32 1.68 14.03
N ALA A 709 -22.53 0.62 13.24
CA ALA A 709 -23.83 -0.02 13.13
C ALA A 709 -24.28 -0.62 14.49
N TRP A 710 -23.34 -1.26 15.19
CA TRP A 710 -23.58 -1.84 16.52
C TRP A 710 -23.91 -0.79 17.57
N MET A 711 -23.26 0.39 17.51
CA MET A 711 -23.55 1.54 18.37
C MET A 711 -24.84 2.30 17.96
N GLY A 712 -25.51 1.88 16.89
CA GLY A 712 -26.68 2.56 16.34
C GLY A 712 -26.36 3.83 15.53
N ARG A 713 -25.10 4.14 15.29
CA ARG A 713 -24.64 5.27 14.46
C ARG A 713 -24.85 4.96 12.97
N HIS A 714 -26.11 4.74 12.55
CA HIS A 714 -26.44 4.24 11.22
C HIS A 714 -25.97 5.14 10.07
N LYS A 715 -25.93 6.47 10.27
CA LYS A 715 -25.41 7.41 9.25
C LYS A 715 -23.92 7.20 9.02
N ASP A 716 -23.14 7.07 10.09
CA ASP A 716 -21.70 6.86 10.01
C ASP A 716 -21.36 5.47 9.45
N ALA A 717 -22.14 4.46 9.84
CA ALA A 717 -22.03 3.13 9.27
C ALA A 717 -22.32 3.12 7.75
N GLN A 718 -23.31 3.91 7.30
CA GLN A 718 -23.62 4.05 5.87
C GLN A 718 -22.46 4.70 5.09
N VAL A 719 -21.83 5.74 5.65
CA VAL A 719 -20.62 6.35 5.04
C VAL A 719 -19.53 5.29 4.87
N CYS A 720 -19.29 4.46 5.90
CA CYS A 720 -18.30 3.37 5.77
C CYS A 720 -18.67 2.38 4.66
N LEU A 721 -19.94 2.01 4.51
CA LEU A 721 -20.43 1.14 3.43
C LEU A 721 -20.21 1.76 2.05
N ASP A 722 -20.52 3.04 1.90
CA ASP A 722 -20.37 3.76 0.64
C ASP A 722 -18.89 3.89 0.25
N ASP A 723 -18.01 4.13 1.21
CA ASP A 723 -16.57 4.13 1.03
C ASP A 723 -16.05 2.74 0.62
N MET A 724 -16.54 1.67 1.28
CA MET A 724 -16.18 0.30 0.89
C MET A 724 -16.58 0.00 -0.56
N LYS A 725 -17.80 0.37 -0.97
CA LYS A 725 -18.29 0.16 -2.35
C LYS A 725 -17.43 0.91 -3.39
N ARG A 726 -16.80 2.02 -3.02
CA ARG A 726 -15.86 2.76 -3.89
C ARG A 726 -14.48 2.11 -3.93
N LEU A 727 -14.03 1.56 -2.80
CA LEU A 727 -12.69 0.97 -2.64
C LEU A 727 -12.60 -0.45 -3.25
N ILE A 728 -13.72 -1.16 -3.33
CA ILE A 728 -13.75 -2.53 -3.84
C ILE A 728 -13.67 -2.49 -5.37
N PRO A 729 -12.60 -3.01 -5.99
CA PRO A 729 -12.56 -3.17 -7.44
C PRO A 729 -13.74 -3.99 -7.96
N ALA A 730 -14.20 -3.71 -9.19
CA ALA A 730 -15.39 -4.33 -9.76
C ALA A 730 -15.36 -5.88 -9.75
N PHE A 731 -14.17 -6.49 -9.75
CA PHE A 731 -14.01 -7.94 -9.66
C PHE A 731 -14.17 -8.50 -8.24
N LEU A 732 -13.84 -7.71 -7.21
CA LEU A 732 -14.05 -8.10 -5.81
C LEU A 732 -15.50 -7.91 -5.36
N THR A 733 -16.31 -7.15 -6.09
CA THR A 733 -17.77 -7.07 -5.84
C THR A 733 -18.47 -8.41 -6.08
N LYS A 734 -17.82 -9.34 -6.78
CA LYS A 734 -18.27 -10.72 -6.94
C LYS A 734 -17.65 -11.68 -5.91
N ASP A 735 -16.72 -11.22 -5.08
CA ASP A 735 -16.17 -12.00 -3.98
C ASP A 735 -17.22 -12.07 -2.85
N GLY A 736 -17.93 -13.20 -2.79
CA GLY A 736 -18.96 -13.46 -1.81
C GLY A 736 -18.52 -13.18 -0.37
N HIS A 737 -17.24 -13.36 -0.05
CA HIS A 737 -16.70 -13.14 1.29
C HIS A 737 -16.77 -11.68 1.75
N ILE A 738 -16.41 -10.72 0.88
CA ILE A 738 -16.47 -9.28 1.21
C ILE A 738 -17.92 -8.82 1.31
N ILE A 739 -18.77 -9.26 0.37
CA ILE A 739 -20.20 -8.94 0.39
C ILE A 739 -20.84 -9.47 1.68
N ASP A 740 -20.51 -10.69 2.08
CA ASP A 740 -21.02 -11.30 3.31
C ASP A 740 -20.61 -10.53 4.57
N MET A 741 -19.42 -9.95 4.60
CA MET A 741 -18.95 -9.12 5.71
C MET A 741 -19.67 -7.77 5.78
N MET A 742 -20.20 -7.26 4.67
CA MET A 742 -21.01 -6.03 4.60
C MET A 742 -22.46 -6.25 5.02
N SER A 743 -23.00 -7.43 4.75
CA SER A 743 -24.41 -7.74 4.98
C SER A 743 -24.91 -7.48 6.40
N PRO A 744 -24.18 -7.82 7.50
CA PRO A 744 -24.65 -7.51 8.86
C PRO A 744 -24.76 -6.00 9.10
N ILE A 745 -23.86 -5.19 8.51
CA ILE A 745 -23.91 -3.72 8.63
C ILE A 745 -25.18 -3.21 7.92
N GLU A 746 -25.42 -3.68 6.71
CA GLU A 746 -26.61 -3.31 5.92
C GLU A 746 -27.91 -3.70 6.65
N MET A 747 -27.97 -4.92 7.22
CA MET A 747 -29.14 -5.38 7.98
C MET A 747 -29.37 -4.57 9.25
N MET A 748 -28.31 -4.25 10.01
CA MET A 748 -28.44 -3.42 11.21
C MET A 748 -28.91 -2.01 10.87
N ILE A 749 -28.40 -1.43 9.77
CA ILE A 749 -28.86 -0.13 9.27
C ILE A 749 -30.33 -0.22 8.85
N ALA A 750 -30.73 -1.26 8.11
CA ALA A 750 -32.10 -1.45 7.64
C ALA A 750 -33.10 -1.60 8.81
N LEU A 751 -32.74 -2.35 9.84
CA LEU A 751 -33.54 -2.50 11.07
C LEU A 751 -33.61 -1.17 11.84
N GLY A 752 -32.52 -0.46 11.99
CA GLY A 752 -32.47 0.80 12.74
C GLY A 752 -33.04 2.01 12.01
N THR A 753 -33.29 1.94 10.71
CA THR A 753 -33.84 3.05 9.88
C THR A 753 -35.22 2.75 9.28
N GLU A 754 -35.92 1.72 9.79
CA GLU A 754 -37.22 1.27 9.30
C GLU A 754 -37.26 0.84 7.81
N LYS A 755 -36.13 0.49 7.22
CA LYS A 755 -35.98 0.05 5.82
C LYS A 755 -35.89 -1.47 5.66
N ALA A 756 -36.23 -2.24 6.73
CA ALA A 756 -36.09 -3.70 6.73
C ALA A 756 -36.93 -4.38 5.62
N LYS A 757 -38.15 -3.87 5.36
CA LYS A 757 -39.00 -4.37 4.30
C LYS A 757 -38.44 -4.12 2.89
N ASP A 758 -37.85 -2.96 2.67
CA ASP A 758 -37.24 -2.62 1.39
C ASP A 758 -35.97 -3.49 1.15
N TYR A 759 -35.19 -3.69 2.19
CA TYR A 759 -34.03 -4.60 2.16
C TYR A 759 -34.47 -6.03 1.84
N TYR A 760 -35.49 -6.56 2.52
CA TYR A 760 -36.03 -7.90 2.26
C TYR A 760 -36.47 -8.08 0.81
N ASN A 761 -37.18 -7.10 0.26
CA ASN A 761 -37.66 -7.14 -1.11
C ASN A 761 -36.50 -7.01 -2.12
N SER A 762 -35.48 -6.18 -1.83
CA SER A 762 -34.31 -6.02 -2.70
C SER A 762 -33.50 -7.32 -2.83
N MET A 763 -33.52 -8.14 -1.80
CA MET A 763 -32.89 -9.47 -1.80
C MET A 763 -33.78 -10.57 -2.44
N ASN A 764 -34.87 -10.22 -3.14
CA ASN A 764 -35.84 -11.15 -3.73
C ASN A 764 -36.32 -12.21 -2.73
N ARG A 765 -36.43 -11.87 -1.45
CA ARG A 765 -36.78 -12.75 -0.33
C ARG A 765 -35.83 -13.93 -0.13
N THR A 766 -34.64 -13.88 -0.73
CA THR A 766 -33.58 -14.87 -0.57
C THR A 766 -32.59 -14.39 0.46
N ARG A 767 -32.10 -15.32 1.27
CA ARG A 767 -31.11 -15.02 2.29
C ARG A 767 -29.74 -14.74 1.65
N PRO A 768 -29.03 -13.65 2.04
CA PRO A 768 -27.63 -13.53 1.76
C PRO A 768 -26.85 -14.71 2.34
N TYR A 769 -25.77 -15.10 1.69
CA TYR A 769 -24.88 -16.12 2.22
C TYR A 769 -23.92 -15.49 3.24
N TYR A 770 -23.73 -16.13 4.39
CA TYR A 770 -22.96 -15.55 5.49
C TYR A 770 -21.73 -16.39 5.83
N VAL A 771 -20.56 -15.83 5.64
CA VAL A 771 -19.27 -16.41 6.00
C VAL A 771 -18.76 -15.85 7.34
N ALA A 772 -19.04 -14.57 7.62
CA ALA A 772 -18.61 -13.89 8.83
C ALA A 772 -19.77 -13.83 9.85
N ASN A 773 -19.54 -14.32 11.07
CA ASN A 773 -20.52 -14.40 12.15
C ASN A 773 -21.91 -14.95 11.70
N PRO A 774 -21.98 -16.22 11.33
CA PRO A 774 -23.18 -16.79 10.75
C PRO A 774 -24.39 -16.70 11.70
N PHE A 775 -24.17 -16.81 13.00
CA PHE A 775 -25.24 -16.80 14.00
C PHE A 775 -25.91 -15.43 14.12
N LEU A 776 -25.11 -14.36 14.21
CA LEU A 776 -25.65 -13.00 14.24
C LEU A 776 -26.37 -12.67 12.93
N ASN A 777 -25.78 -13.04 11.80
CA ASN A 777 -26.37 -12.80 10.49
C ASN A 777 -27.70 -13.52 10.30
N LEU A 778 -27.80 -14.76 10.76
CA LEU A 778 -29.09 -15.50 10.78
C LEU A 778 -30.11 -14.81 11.66
N ALA A 779 -29.74 -14.40 12.87
CA ALA A 779 -30.62 -13.69 13.76
C ALA A 779 -31.12 -12.38 13.16
N LEU A 780 -30.24 -11.55 12.60
CA LEU A 780 -30.60 -10.30 11.92
C LEU A 780 -31.51 -10.54 10.71
N TRP A 781 -31.22 -11.59 9.91
CA TRP A 781 -32.11 -11.97 8.81
C TRP A 781 -33.51 -12.40 9.27
N GLY A 782 -33.59 -13.21 10.33
CA GLY A 782 -34.85 -13.57 10.93
C GLY A 782 -35.66 -12.36 11.44
N GLU A 783 -34.97 -11.36 12.02
CA GLU A 783 -35.62 -10.11 12.42
C GLU A 783 -36.10 -9.29 11.20
N ILE A 784 -35.31 -9.23 10.11
CA ILE A 784 -35.73 -8.62 8.84
C ILE A 784 -36.97 -9.30 8.27
N GLN A 785 -36.98 -10.62 8.23
CA GLN A 785 -38.14 -11.41 7.79
C GLN A 785 -39.39 -11.09 8.62
N LEU A 786 -39.25 -11.06 9.93
CA LEU A 786 -40.35 -10.76 10.85
C LEU A 786 -40.93 -9.36 10.63
N VAL A 787 -40.07 -8.34 10.53
CA VAL A 787 -40.48 -6.96 10.26
C VAL A 787 -41.07 -6.81 8.86
N ALA A 788 -40.63 -7.60 7.89
CA ALA A 788 -41.19 -7.62 6.54
C ALA A 788 -42.54 -8.32 6.43
N GLY A 789 -43.00 -9.01 7.51
CA GLY A 789 -44.27 -9.73 7.56
C GLY A 789 -44.19 -11.19 7.11
N ASP A 790 -43.01 -11.82 7.22
CA ASP A 790 -42.78 -13.25 6.94
C ASP A 790 -42.39 -14.04 8.21
N PRO A 791 -43.31 -14.28 9.14
CA PRO A 791 -43.02 -15.04 10.35
C PRO A 791 -42.68 -16.51 10.06
N THR A 792 -43.20 -17.07 8.96
CA THR A 792 -42.90 -18.45 8.55
C THR A 792 -41.43 -18.59 8.12
N GLY A 793 -40.93 -17.62 7.36
CA GLY A 793 -39.52 -17.53 7.01
C GLY A 793 -38.65 -17.36 8.25
N ALA A 794 -39.04 -16.47 9.15
CA ALA A 794 -38.33 -16.25 10.42
C ALA A 794 -38.25 -17.53 11.25
N GLN A 795 -39.32 -18.33 11.31
CA GLN A 795 -39.37 -19.61 12.03
C GLN A 795 -38.41 -20.65 11.42
N LYS A 796 -38.27 -20.69 10.09
CA LYS A 796 -37.27 -21.54 9.44
C LYS A 796 -35.85 -21.12 9.82
N THR A 797 -35.61 -19.81 9.90
CA THR A 797 -34.33 -19.27 10.33
C THR A 797 -34.02 -19.61 11.79
N VAL A 798 -34.98 -19.60 12.66
CA VAL A 798 -34.85 -20.10 14.05
C VAL A 798 -34.46 -21.58 14.07
N THR A 799 -35.15 -22.41 13.30
CA THR A 799 -34.84 -23.85 13.23
C THR A 799 -33.37 -24.06 12.80
N GLU A 800 -32.89 -23.29 11.84
CA GLU A 800 -31.51 -23.33 11.41
C GLU A 800 -30.52 -22.85 12.51
N LEU A 801 -30.82 -21.77 13.22
CA LEU A 801 -30.03 -21.29 14.37
C LEU A 801 -29.91 -22.34 15.48
N LEU A 802 -30.98 -23.10 15.72
CA LEU A 802 -31.05 -24.08 16.79
C LEU A 802 -30.59 -25.48 16.37
N SER A 803 -30.30 -25.75 15.10
CA SER A 803 -29.90 -27.06 14.57
C SER A 803 -28.47 -27.48 14.89
N GLY A 804 -27.60 -26.57 15.38
CA GLY A 804 -26.20 -26.85 15.70
C GLY A 804 -26.02 -27.57 17.07
N HIS A 805 -24.75 -27.80 17.47
CA HIS A 805 -24.42 -28.32 18.81
C HIS A 805 -24.73 -27.28 19.89
N ILE A 806 -26.00 -27.28 20.33
CA ILE A 806 -26.60 -26.29 21.23
C ILE A 806 -25.86 -26.23 22.58
N GLU A 807 -25.40 -27.36 23.09
CA GLU A 807 -24.69 -27.43 24.38
C GLU A 807 -23.33 -26.67 24.37
N GLU A 808 -22.66 -26.63 23.22
CA GLU A 808 -21.36 -25.95 23.08
C GLU A 808 -21.52 -24.49 22.60
N ASN A 809 -22.63 -24.14 21.95
CA ASN A 809 -22.85 -22.81 21.35
C ASN A 809 -24.07 -22.09 21.94
N SER A 810 -23.97 -21.69 23.18
CA SER A 810 -24.98 -20.93 23.87
C SER A 810 -25.31 -19.56 23.26
N TYR A 811 -24.40 -18.98 22.47
CA TYR A 811 -24.64 -17.70 21.78
C TYR A 811 -25.69 -17.83 20.66
N ALA A 812 -25.54 -18.81 19.77
CA ALA A 812 -26.53 -19.06 18.72
C ALA A 812 -27.91 -19.43 19.30
N TRP A 813 -27.88 -20.24 20.35
CA TRP A 813 -29.10 -20.65 21.05
C TRP A 813 -29.83 -19.46 21.66
N ALA A 814 -29.12 -18.57 22.36
CA ALA A 814 -29.71 -17.37 22.95
C ALA A 814 -30.30 -16.42 21.89
N LEU A 815 -29.61 -16.25 20.74
CA LEU A 815 -30.11 -15.48 19.60
C LEU A 815 -31.38 -16.12 19.01
N GLY A 816 -31.40 -17.45 18.86
CA GLY A 816 -32.57 -18.21 18.40
C GLY A 816 -33.76 -18.04 19.31
N LYS A 817 -33.57 -18.17 20.63
CA LYS A 817 -34.60 -17.97 21.63
C LYS A 817 -35.16 -16.55 21.66
N ARG A 818 -34.30 -15.57 21.51
CA ARG A 818 -34.71 -14.17 21.35
C ARG A 818 -35.56 -13.95 20.11
N LEU A 819 -35.22 -14.56 18.99
CA LEU A 819 -35.99 -14.46 17.76
C LEU A 819 -37.34 -15.23 17.88
N GLU A 820 -37.38 -16.43 18.50
CA GLU A 820 -38.61 -17.15 18.83
C GLU A 820 -39.55 -16.29 19.65
N SER A 821 -39.05 -15.63 20.69
CA SER A 821 -39.84 -14.71 21.50
C SER A 821 -40.47 -13.59 20.69
N LYS A 822 -39.74 -12.99 19.76
CA LYS A 822 -40.24 -11.93 18.87
C LYS A 822 -41.32 -12.45 17.92
N ILE A 823 -41.17 -13.67 17.39
CA ILE A 823 -42.14 -14.31 16.52
C ILE A 823 -43.45 -14.59 17.33
N ASP A 824 -43.34 -15.24 18.48
CA ASP A 824 -44.46 -15.55 19.33
C ASP A 824 -45.22 -14.29 19.77
N PHE A 825 -44.51 -13.24 20.13
CA PHE A 825 -45.09 -11.95 20.48
C PHE A 825 -45.86 -11.35 19.30
N SER A 826 -45.28 -11.40 18.09
CA SER A 826 -45.97 -10.94 16.87
C SER A 826 -47.24 -11.71 16.53
N LEU A 827 -47.30 -12.98 16.91
CA LEU A 827 -48.46 -13.87 16.75
C LEU A 827 -49.46 -13.80 17.91
N GLY A 828 -49.18 -13.01 18.97
CA GLY A 828 -50.03 -12.85 20.14
C GLY A 828 -49.85 -13.93 21.24
N ASN A 829 -48.88 -14.84 21.10
CA ASN A 829 -48.57 -15.93 22.02
C ASN A 829 -47.71 -15.46 23.20
N ASN A 830 -48.19 -14.51 24.00
CA ASN A 830 -47.42 -13.84 25.02
C ASN A 830 -46.80 -14.77 26.08
N ALA A 831 -47.43 -15.89 26.44
CA ALA A 831 -46.88 -16.83 27.42
C ALA A 831 -45.61 -17.54 26.89
N SER A 832 -45.65 -18.01 25.64
CA SER A 832 -44.51 -18.61 24.96
C SER A 832 -43.39 -17.56 24.72
N ALA A 833 -43.78 -16.36 24.32
CA ALA A 833 -42.83 -15.26 24.13
C ALA A 833 -42.05 -14.93 25.40
N LEU A 834 -42.71 -14.88 26.56
CA LEU A 834 -42.08 -14.68 27.87
C LEU A 834 -41.15 -15.81 28.27
N HIS A 835 -41.54 -17.06 27.98
CA HIS A 835 -40.69 -18.22 28.25
C HIS A 835 -39.37 -18.11 27.46
N HIS A 836 -39.46 -17.92 26.15
CA HIS A 836 -38.28 -17.84 25.29
C HIS A 836 -37.38 -16.64 25.58
N ILE A 837 -37.95 -15.45 25.93
CA ILE A 837 -37.14 -14.29 26.23
C ILE A 837 -36.37 -14.43 27.55
N ASN A 838 -36.98 -15.09 28.56
CA ASN A 838 -36.28 -15.36 29.82
C ASN A 838 -35.11 -16.33 29.61
N GLU A 839 -35.33 -17.40 28.84
CA GLU A 839 -34.22 -18.30 28.45
C GLU A 839 -33.07 -17.53 27.77
N ALA A 840 -33.38 -16.61 26.85
CA ALA A 840 -32.39 -15.79 26.19
C ALA A 840 -31.64 -14.85 27.16
N ILE A 841 -32.36 -14.19 28.08
CA ILE A 841 -31.80 -13.29 29.09
C ILE A 841 -30.81 -14.04 29.99
N ASP A 842 -31.18 -15.23 30.47
CA ASP A 842 -30.37 -16.05 31.35
C ASP A 842 -29.06 -16.48 30.64
N HIS A 843 -29.14 -16.93 29.39
CA HIS A 843 -27.98 -17.34 28.61
C HIS A 843 -27.08 -16.19 28.26
N PHE A 844 -27.59 -15.00 27.88
CA PHE A 844 -26.76 -13.83 27.66
C PHE A 844 -26.04 -13.36 28.92
N ASN A 845 -26.65 -13.53 30.08
CA ASN A 845 -26.04 -13.29 31.39
C ASN A 845 -24.89 -14.28 31.66
N GLU A 846 -25.09 -15.58 31.44
CA GLU A 846 -24.08 -16.63 31.57
C GLU A 846 -22.88 -16.38 30.63
N LEU A 847 -23.15 -15.95 29.39
CA LEU A 847 -22.12 -15.57 28.41
C LEU A 847 -21.43 -14.25 28.72
N ARG A 848 -21.88 -13.51 29.74
CA ARG A 848 -21.35 -12.17 30.06
C ARG A 848 -21.47 -11.19 28.88
N MET A 849 -22.66 -11.19 28.24
CA MET A 849 -23.01 -10.28 27.14
C MET A 849 -24.01 -9.21 27.59
N PRO A 850 -23.58 -8.19 28.34
CA PRO A 850 -24.50 -7.27 29.00
C PRO A 850 -25.32 -6.46 28.00
N LEU A 851 -24.83 -6.16 26.80
CA LEU A 851 -25.59 -5.44 25.78
C LEU A 851 -26.73 -6.28 25.25
N GLU A 852 -26.49 -7.55 24.91
CA GLU A 852 -27.52 -8.46 24.37
C GLU A 852 -28.51 -8.83 25.44
N GLN A 853 -28.09 -8.94 26.70
CA GLN A 853 -28.97 -9.10 27.85
C GLN A 853 -29.90 -7.88 28.00
N ALA A 854 -29.36 -6.66 27.94
CA ALA A 854 -30.13 -5.43 28.05
C ALA A 854 -31.14 -5.27 26.89
N ARG A 855 -30.74 -5.61 25.66
CA ARG A 855 -31.67 -5.66 24.51
C ARG A 855 -32.75 -6.69 24.65
N SER A 856 -32.49 -7.85 25.29
CA SER A 856 -33.49 -8.87 25.57
C SER A 856 -34.45 -8.41 26.68
N LEU A 857 -33.98 -7.71 27.71
CA LEU A 857 -34.81 -7.06 28.72
C LEU A 857 -35.73 -6.00 28.13
N LEU A 858 -35.29 -5.30 27.07
CA LEU A 858 -36.13 -4.34 26.33
C LEU A 858 -37.30 -5.04 25.62
N ILE A 859 -37.09 -6.23 25.06
CA ILE A 859 -38.16 -7.07 24.44
C ILE A 859 -39.07 -7.61 25.51
N TYR A 860 -38.55 -8.09 26.64
CA TYR A 860 -39.34 -8.52 27.79
C TYR A 860 -40.27 -7.40 28.26
N ALA A 861 -39.79 -6.18 28.32
CA ALA A 861 -40.60 -5.02 28.65
C ALA A 861 -41.71 -4.77 27.62
N ASP A 862 -41.46 -4.96 26.32
CA ASP A 862 -42.47 -4.81 25.27
C ASP A 862 -43.64 -5.77 25.44
N ILE A 863 -43.33 -7.02 25.78
CA ILE A 863 -44.37 -8.05 26.01
C ILE A 863 -45.26 -7.67 27.22
N HIS A 864 -44.73 -6.96 28.21
CA HIS A 864 -45.45 -6.57 29.43
C HIS A 864 -46.10 -5.18 29.38
N LEU A 865 -45.81 -4.35 28.37
CA LEU A 865 -46.22 -2.93 28.32
C LEU A 865 -47.72 -2.75 28.59
N ASP A 866 -48.56 -3.54 27.94
CA ASP A 866 -50.03 -3.41 28.05
C ASP A 866 -50.65 -4.22 29.17
N LYS A 867 -50.05 -5.36 29.55
CA LYS A 867 -50.67 -6.34 30.48
C LYS A 867 -50.14 -6.20 31.91
N ASN A 868 -48.89 -5.81 32.08
CA ASN A 868 -48.23 -5.65 33.40
C ASN A 868 -47.26 -4.47 33.39
N PRO A 869 -47.78 -3.24 33.43
CA PRO A 869 -46.94 -2.04 33.37
C PRO A 869 -45.87 -1.95 34.47
N GLY A 870 -46.11 -2.59 35.62
CA GLY A 870 -45.16 -2.63 36.75
C GLY A 870 -43.90 -3.42 36.42
N GLU A 871 -44.04 -4.62 35.84
CA GLU A 871 -42.91 -5.44 35.40
C GLU A 871 -42.21 -4.80 34.20
N ALA A 872 -42.97 -4.24 33.25
CA ALA A 872 -42.38 -3.49 32.13
C ALA A 872 -41.47 -2.34 32.62
N LYS A 873 -41.96 -1.57 33.60
CA LYS A 873 -41.20 -0.47 34.20
C LYS A 873 -39.91 -0.94 34.88
N LYS A 874 -39.98 -2.05 35.63
CA LYS A 874 -38.82 -2.64 36.31
C LYS A 874 -37.75 -3.08 35.32
N SER A 875 -38.14 -3.80 34.28
CA SER A 875 -37.23 -4.28 33.23
C SER A 875 -36.64 -3.13 32.43
N LEU A 876 -37.42 -2.07 32.12
CA LEU A 876 -36.93 -0.89 31.46
C LEU A 876 -35.90 -0.15 32.32
N LEU A 877 -36.09 -0.02 33.61
CA LEU A 877 -35.09 0.59 34.51
C LEU A 877 -33.77 -0.20 34.50
N GLN A 878 -33.88 -1.52 34.58
CA GLN A 878 -32.72 -2.40 34.58
C GLN A 878 -31.95 -2.29 33.26
N CYS A 879 -32.61 -2.39 32.11
CA CYS A 879 -31.92 -2.26 30.82
C CYS A 879 -31.36 -0.86 30.58
N MET A 880 -32.01 0.21 31.06
CA MET A 880 -31.52 1.57 30.98
C MET A 880 -30.21 1.75 31.76
N GLU A 881 -30.13 1.22 32.98
CA GLU A 881 -28.90 1.25 33.78
C GLU A 881 -27.77 0.53 33.05
N MET A 882 -28.05 -0.62 32.45
CA MET A 882 -27.07 -1.36 31.67
C MET A 882 -26.63 -0.57 30.41
N PHE A 883 -27.57 0.04 29.68
CA PHE A 883 -27.26 0.86 28.51
C PHE A 883 -26.42 2.10 28.87
N GLU A 884 -26.70 2.75 30.01
CA GLU A 884 -25.88 3.85 30.52
C GLU A 884 -24.45 3.41 30.84
N GLN A 885 -24.28 2.27 31.52
CA GLN A 885 -22.94 1.71 31.83
C GLN A 885 -22.15 1.35 30.58
N LEU A 886 -22.85 0.97 29.52
CA LEU A 886 -22.27 0.55 28.24
C LEU A 886 -22.11 1.70 27.23
N ASP A 887 -22.56 2.93 27.55
CA ASP A 887 -22.64 4.08 26.62
C ASP A 887 -23.46 3.74 25.34
N ALA A 888 -24.50 2.91 25.47
CA ALA A 888 -25.41 2.51 24.38
C ALA A 888 -26.54 3.54 24.21
N ASP A 889 -26.17 4.75 23.78
CA ASP A 889 -27.06 5.92 23.76
C ASP A 889 -28.36 5.71 22.98
N GLN A 890 -28.32 4.99 21.85
CA GLN A 890 -29.51 4.74 21.03
C GLN A 890 -30.46 3.74 21.68
N ASP A 891 -29.93 2.63 22.22
CA ASP A 891 -30.71 1.66 22.96
C ASP A 891 -31.34 2.30 24.21
N LEU A 892 -30.57 3.20 24.88
CA LEU A 892 -31.06 3.99 26.01
C LEU A 892 -32.22 4.92 25.60
N GLN A 893 -32.12 5.61 24.47
CA GLN A 893 -33.19 6.48 23.96
C GLN A 893 -34.46 5.66 23.64
N LEU A 894 -34.32 4.46 23.08
CA LEU A 894 -35.43 3.55 22.82
C LEU A 894 -36.15 3.13 24.13
N ALA A 895 -35.38 2.75 25.15
CA ALA A 895 -35.90 2.41 26.47
C ALA A 895 -36.61 3.60 27.12
N GLN A 896 -36.03 4.80 27.05
CA GLN A 896 -36.62 6.05 27.56
C GLN A 896 -37.95 6.38 26.84
N ALA A 897 -38.02 6.17 25.50
CA ALA A 897 -39.24 6.38 24.72
C ALA A 897 -40.37 5.45 25.18
N LYS A 898 -40.05 4.19 25.55
CA LYS A 898 -41.02 3.22 26.09
C LYS A 898 -41.44 3.60 27.52
N MET A 899 -40.54 4.05 28.36
CA MET A 899 -40.85 4.59 29.70
C MET A 899 -41.81 5.78 29.66
N LYS A 900 -41.67 6.66 28.66
CA LYS A 900 -42.62 7.77 28.45
C LYS A 900 -44.03 7.28 28.16
N LYS A 901 -44.20 6.18 27.41
CA LYS A 901 -45.52 5.57 27.18
C LYS A 901 -46.14 5.08 28.48
N LEU A 902 -45.38 4.70 29.49
CA LEU A 902 -45.80 4.32 30.82
C LEU A 902 -46.03 5.52 31.77
N GLY A 903 -46.03 6.75 31.25
CA GLY A 903 -46.29 7.98 32.02
C GLY A 903 -45.13 8.47 32.87
N VAL A 904 -43.95 7.92 32.72
CA VAL A 904 -42.75 8.37 33.43
C VAL A 904 -42.10 9.48 32.62
N SER A 905 -42.16 10.69 33.13
CA SER A 905 -41.41 11.82 32.55
C SER A 905 -39.97 11.81 33.08
N PHE A 906 -39.04 11.68 32.17
CA PHE A 906 -37.64 12.01 32.46
C PHE A 906 -37.44 13.53 32.29
N PRO A 907 -36.70 14.20 33.19
CA PRO A 907 -36.19 15.53 32.84
C PRO A 907 -35.56 15.37 31.46
N LYS A 908 -35.84 16.28 30.53
CA LYS A 908 -35.16 16.35 29.24
C LYS A 908 -33.68 16.22 29.55
N HIS A 909 -33.10 15.07 29.42
CA HIS A 909 -31.69 14.97 29.17
C HIS A 909 -31.52 15.68 27.82
N THR A 910 -31.28 16.99 27.84
CA THR A 910 -30.36 17.55 26.88
C THR A 910 -29.26 16.51 26.78
N THR A 911 -29.14 15.87 25.61
CA THR A 911 -27.87 15.22 25.23
C THR A 911 -26.80 15.86 26.09
N LYS A 912 -26.13 15.08 26.92
CA LYS A 912 -24.89 15.54 27.54
C LYS A 912 -23.95 15.84 26.36
N GLN A 913 -24.11 17.02 25.71
CA GLN A 913 -22.96 17.81 25.41
C GLN A 913 -22.18 17.71 26.73
N LYS A 914 -21.03 16.99 26.69
CA LYS A 914 -20.05 17.03 27.76
C LYS A 914 -20.14 18.45 28.31
N GLU A 915 -20.58 18.63 29.59
CA GLU A 915 -20.54 19.93 30.19
C GLU A 915 -19.14 20.43 29.99
N THR A 916 -18.95 21.18 28.94
CA THR A 916 -17.74 21.94 28.76
C THR A 916 -17.74 22.86 29.97
N ILE A 917 -16.77 22.62 30.85
CA ILE A 917 -16.51 23.42 32.06
C ILE A 917 -16.52 24.92 31.71
N LEU A 918 -16.41 25.19 30.39
CA LEU A 918 -16.39 26.50 29.78
C LEU A 918 -17.78 26.90 29.25
N SER A 919 -18.20 28.15 29.49
CA SER A 919 -19.38 28.77 28.88
C SER A 919 -19.20 28.84 27.32
N LYS A 920 -20.30 29.05 26.59
CA LYS A 920 -20.25 29.24 25.12
C LYS A 920 -19.22 30.29 24.69
N ARG A 921 -19.17 31.41 25.39
CA ARG A 921 -18.26 32.52 25.11
C ARG A 921 -16.81 32.21 25.48
N GLU A 922 -16.59 31.47 26.55
CA GLU A 922 -15.27 30.98 26.95
C GLU A 922 -14.77 29.92 25.96
N MET A 923 -15.65 29.08 25.41
CA MET A 923 -15.32 28.09 24.38
C MET A 923 -14.95 28.76 23.03
N GLU A 924 -15.64 29.82 22.63
CA GLU A 924 -15.29 30.60 21.44
C GLU A 924 -13.89 31.20 21.57
N VAL A 925 -13.60 31.83 22.72
CA VAL A 925 -12.26 32.37 23.02
C VAL A 925 -11.22 31.25 23.01
N ALA A 926 -11.52 30.11 23.63
CA ALA A 926 -10.60 28.99 23.71
C ALA A 926 -10.29 28.38 22.31
N ARG A 927 -11.27 28.27 21.41
CA ARG A 927 -11.07 27.80 20.01
C ARG A 927 -10.16 28.76 19.24
N LEU A 928 -10.39 30.04 19.28
CA LEU A 928 -9.54 31.03 18.62
C LEU A 928 -8.11 31.06 19.19
N VAL A 929 -7.95 30.69 20.48
CA VAL A 929 -6.63 30.44 21.06
C VAL A 929 -5.98 29.17 20.46
N ALA A 930 -6.74 28.12 20.21
CA ALA A 930 -6.25 26.89 19.58
C ALA A 930 -5.86 27.10 18.11
N GLU A 931 -6.54 28.02 17.43
CA GLU A 931 -6.22 28.49 16.08
C GLU A 931 -4.97 29.40 16.04
N GLY A 932 -4.36 29.68 17.17
CA GLY A 932 -3.09 30.40 17.27
C GLY A 932 -3.24 31.95 17.33
N LEU A 933 -4.46 32.51 17.32
CA LEU A 933 -4.70 33.97 17.29
C LEU A 933 -4.21 34.64 18.57
N THR A 934 -3.63 35.83 18.46
CA THR A 934 -3.25 36.69 19.61
C THR A 934 -4.48 37.28 20.30
N ASN A 935 -4.33 37.80 21.51
CA ASN A 935 -5.46 38.44 22.21
C ASN A 935 -6.04 39.62 21.45
N ILE A 936 -5.27 40.33 20.64
CA ILE A 936 -5.72 41.44 19.81
C ILE A 936 -6.59 40.86 18.64
N GLU A 937 -6.13 39.86 17.94
CA GLU A 937 -6.88 39.25 16.85
C GLU A 937 -8.17 38.57 17.34
N ILE A 938 -8.15 37.94 18.52
CA ILE A 938 -9.34 37.38 19.16
C ILE A 938 -10.32 38.48 19.52
N ALA A 939 -9.83 39.62 20.03
CA ALA A 939 -10.64 40.77 20.36
C ALA A 939 -11.34 41.35 19.13
N ASP A 940 -10.62 41.46 18.02
CA ASP A 940 -11.16 41.93 16.72
C ASP A 940 -12.19 40.95 16.17
N ASN A 941 -11.91 39.65 16.18
CA ASN A 941 -12.84 38.60 15.72
C ASN A 941 -14.14 38.54 16.54
N LEU A 942 -14.05 38.76 17.83
CA LEU A 942 -15.18 38.65 18.74
C LEU A 942 -15.86 40.01 19.07
N ILE A 943 -15.35 41.13 18.51
CA ILE A 943 -15.83 42.52 18.72
C ILE A 943 -15.84 42.86 20.23
N ILE A 944 -14.73 42.56 20.93
CA ILE A 944 -14.52 42.87 22.34
C ILE A 944 -13.14 43.49 22.56
N SER A 945 -12.86 43.98 23.76
CA SER A 945 -11.53 44.55 24.05
C SER A 945 -10.48 43.44 24.31
N PRO A 946 -9.18 43.64 23.99
CA PRO A 946 -8.11 42.70 24.34
C PRO A 946 -8.04 42.42 25.85
N ARG A 947 -8.43 43.38 26.68
CA ARG A 947 -8.52 43.22 28.14
C ARG A 947 -9.65 42.23 28.53
N THR A 948 -10.76 42.25 27.78
CA THR A 948 -11.88 41.33 27.98
C THR A 948 -11.45 39.88 27.58
N VAL A 949 -10.67 39.74 26.51
CA VAL A 949 -10.09 38.45 26.14
C VAL A 949 -9.18 37.89 27.23
N SER A 950 -8.30 38.75 27.80
CA SER A 950 -7.43 38.34 28.92
C SER A 950 -8.24 37.90 30.14
N THR A 951 -9.33 38.60 30.46
CA THR A 951 -10.23 38.21 31.55
C THR A 951 -10.94 36.88 31.30
N HIS A 952 -11.33 36.61 30.06
CA HIS A 952 -11.88 35.28 29.69
C HIS A 952 -10.83 34.20 29.82
N LEU A 953 -9.60 34.42 29.36
CA LEU A 953 -8.50 33.45 29.49
C LEU A 953 -8.17 33.11 30.93
N GLU A 954 -8.12 34.11 31.81
CA GLU A 954 -7.93 33.88 33.26
C GLU A 954 -9.04 33.01 33.86
N LYS A 955 -10.31 33.27 33.48
CA LYS A 955 -11.45 32.45 33.91
C LYS A 955 -11.37 31.03 33.35
N ILE A 956 -10.97 30.86 32.07
CA ILE A 956 -10.77 29.58 31.41
C ILE A 956 -9.67 28.80 32.14
N TYR A 957 -8.52 29.43 32.40
CA TYR A 957 -7.40 28.76 33.08
C TYR A 957 -7.79 28.28 34.47
N ARG A 958 -8.53 29.10 35.21
CA ARG A 958 -9.03 28.74 36.56
C ARG A 958 -10.03 27.58 36.50
N LYS A 959 -10.95 27.58 35.53
CA LYS A 959 -11.96 26.54 35.38
C LYS A 959 -11.38 25.20 34.95
N LEU A 960 -10.32 25.22 34.13
CA LEU A 960 -9.67 24.01 33.62
C LEU A 960 -8.50 23.54 34.49
N GLY A 961 -8.12 24.33 35.52
CA GLY A 961 -6.96 23.97 36.36
C GLY A 961 -5.62 24.04 35.62
N ILE A 962 -5.50 24.87 34.60
CA ILE A 962 -4.30 25.06 33.78
C ILE A 962 -3.76 26.48 33.96
N ASN A 963 -2.47 26.68 33.63
CA ASN A 963 -1.77 27.93 33.93
C ASN A 963 -1.06 28.57 32.72
N SER A 964 -1.26 28.06 31.51
CA SER A 964 -0.64 28.60 30.30
C SER A 964 -1.52 28.46 29.07
N ARG A 965 -1.26 29.34 28.08
CA ARG A 965 -1.89 29.28 26.74
C ARG A 965 -1.60 27.96 26.02
N ALA A 966 -0.36 27.47 26.12
CA ALA A 966 0.04 26.20 25.56
C ALA A 966 -0.70 25.00 26.21
N SER A 967 -0.94 25.06 27.51
CA SER A 967 -1.74 24.06 28.22
C SER A 967 -3.21 24.09 27.79
N LEU A 968 -3.76 25.23 27.43
CA LEU A 968 -5.13 25.37 26.92
C LEU A 968 -5.25 24.75 25.53
N VAL A 969 -4.29 25.03 24.64
CA VAL A 969 -4.23 24.40 23.29
C VAL A 969 -4.14 22.87 23.41
N LYS A 970 -3.26 22.38 24.26
CA LYS A 970 -3.10 20.95 24.51
C LYS A 970 -4.36 20.28 25.08
N TYR A 971 -5.06 20.96 25.95
CA TYR A 971 -6.33 20.52 26.52
C TYR A 971 -7.44 20.44 25.46
N LEU A 972 -7.54 21.43 24.56
CA LEU A 972 -8.55 21.45 23.51
C LEU A 972 -8.29 20.37 22.45
N ILE A 973 -7.04 20.20 22.02
CA ILE A 973 -6.65 19.12 21.13
C ILE A 973 -6.97 17.75 21.75
N SER A 974 -6.80 17.60 23.07
CA SER A 974 -7.17 16.36 23.76
C SER A 974 -8.67 16.12 23.82
N ILE A 975 -9.50 17.18 23.74
CA ILE A 975 -10.97 17.07 23.71
C ILE A 975 -11.48 16.85 22.28
N GLU A 976 -10.89 17.50 21.28
CA GLU A 976 -11.26 17.32 19.88
C GLU A 976 -10.82 15.96 19.34
N ASN A 977 -9.78 15.37 19.93
CA ASN A 977 -9.32 14.01 19.64
C ASN A 977 -10.00 12.92 20.50
N GLN A 978 -10.94 13.27 21.39
CA GLN A 978 -11.82 12.38 22.13
C GLN A 978 -13.23 12.37 21.52
#